data_fed7efd2cae7aca5f17fd39dd8b066a8
#
_entry.id   fed7efd2cae7aca5f17fd39dd8b066a8
#
_cell.length_a   1.000
_cell.length_b   1.000
_cell.length_c   1.000
_cell.angle_alpha   90.00
_cell.angle_beta   90.00
_cell.angle_gamma   90.00
#
_symmetry.space_group_name_H-M   'P 1'
#
loop_
_entity.id
_entity.type
_entity.pdbx_description
1 polymer ?
#
loop_
_entity_poly.entity_id
_entity_poly.type
_entity_poly.pdbx_seq_one_letter_code
_entity_poly.pdbx_strand_id
1 'polypeptide(L)'
;MKNKEADTELESRLLEILVHPCRIEDIRRELPNAGKNNLKNALDALVADGRVMKNKKNRFAVSAHYGCAAGTYLATERAFAFVAPDYPEGEAKPDDLFIPPNASGGAWHGDRVLVKVSERKNNRGRKEATVIRVLGRAGKELTGELVQRGKAFFVQPTSKKYPEIAVDKHDLGEAAVGDCVAVSISHYGDEQFMPQGVVRADLGESGTMEAAIAAVLHENGVYDVFPNEVLEQALAIPQEVDMGTAGKRLDLRDKLIFTIDGDDAKDFDDAVSLEKLENGHYLLGVHIADVSHYVTPDSPLDAEAFRRGTSVYFPGHVVPMLPFALSNGICSLNPKVDRLAFSALMEVDKDGRRYGAKFAKSVICSKARMTYNKVNKILAGDKGLREEYAFLVETAETMNNLAHALYKRRIERGALELDIPEAEIRVDENGKPVEIRFRERGESEKLIEEFMLQANEAVAEYMCKRELPTVYRVHENPDPDKLRVFASFARPFGYRIDPSKPEDTAQFQTVLRGAKNDPKQRVLPTLLLLSLARARYADECIGHYGLKAKFYLHFTSPIRRYPDLVAHRMLQKALLGEEFTAADETMCEEAADQSTNREQAADNCERDIDKLYIASYMQQFIGEEFDAEVSGVQSFGVFVALENGCEGLIRAELMTGDFYQYDEEHMAMVGRHTGKRFTIGTPMRVKLLAASDTTGQIDFAPADGSLPVSEKLDRPRREDTDRAPRGNRAERRRHSGKGRGGKPGKGKKPPTRKRR
;
A
#
# COMPACT_ATOMS: atom_id res chain seq x y z
N MET A 1 8.95 2.62 26.74
CA MET A 1 8.12 1.49 27.19
C MET A 1 7.43 1.76 28.53
N LYS A 2 8.06 1.85 29.68
CA LYS A 2 7.37 2.00 30.99
C LYS A 2 6.39 3.18 31.11
N ASN A 3 6.63 4.30 30.43
CA ASN A 3 5.69 5.45 30.48
C ASN A 3 4.49 5.22 29.54
N LYS A 4 4.70 4.65 28.35
CA LYS A 4 3.63 4.38 27.36
C LYS A 4 2.69 3.26 27.85
N GLU A 5 3.25 2.19 28.45
CA GLU A 5 2.48 1.13 29.09
C GLU A 5 1.66 1.64 30.27
N ALA A 6 2.27 2.52 31.10
CA ALA A 6 1.58 3.14 32.24
C ALA A 6 0.46 4.09 31.80
N ASP A 7 0.63 4.81 30.68
CA ASP A 7 -0.40 5.69 30.12
C ASP A 7 -1.53 4.88 29.50
N THR A 8 -1.23 3.80 28.78
CA THR A 8 -2.23 2.86 28.20
C THR A 8 -3.02 2.15 29.29
N GLU A 9 -2.37 1.69 30.37
CA GLU A 9 -3.04 1.07 31.51
C GLU A 9 -3.95 2.08 32.24
N LEU A 10 -3.51 3.35 32.37
CA LEU A 10 -4.31 4.40 32.95
C LEU A 10 -5.55 4.71 32.10
N GLU A 11 -5.41 4.77 30.76
CA GLU A 11 -6.52 4.98 29.85
C GLU A 11 -7.54 3.84 29.91
N SER A 12 -7.10 2.59 29.93
CA SER A 12 -7.98 1.42 30.04
C SER A 12 -8.79 1.45 31.32
N ARG A 13 -8.15 1.75 32.45
CA ARG A 13 -8.83 1.88 33.74
C ARG A 13 -9.80 3.07 33.79
N LEU A 14 -9.43 4.17 33.12
CA LEU A 14 -10.34 5.32 32.96
C LEU A 14 -11.60 4.96 32.18
N LEU A 15 -11.49 4.21 31.09
CA LEU A 15 -12.63 3.79 30.30
C LEU A 15 -13.57 2.87 31.07
N GLU A 16 -13.05 1.97 31.92
CA GLU A 16 -13.85 1.13 32.81
C GLU A 16 -14.64 1.95 33.84
N ILE A 17 -14.03 2.97 34.46
CA ILE A 17 -14.68 3.85 35.44
C ILE A 17 -15.74 4.72 34.75
N LEU A 18 -15.48 5.18 33.53
CA LEU A 18 -16.30 6.14 32.78
C LEU A 18 -17.50 5.50 32.05
N VAL A 19 -17.84 4.25 32.30
CA VAL A 19 -19.09 3.64 31.79
C VAL A 19 -20.30 4.45 32.27
N HIS A 20 -20.22 5.09 33.45
CA HIS A 20 -21.23 6.01 33.97
C HIS A 20 -20.67 7.42 34.14
N PRO A 21 -21.54 8.49 34.06
CA PRO A 21 -21.08 9.87 34.16
C PRO A 21 -20.48 10.21 35.53
N CYS A 22 -19.18 10.36 35.60
CA CYS A 22 -18.41 10.69 36.83
C CYS A 22 -17.83 12.09 36.81
N ARG A 23 -17.65 12.71 37.99
CA ARG A 23 -16.85 13.93 38.13
C ARG A 23 -15.39 13.59 38.30
N ILE A 24 -14.50 14.51 37.99
CA ILE A 24 -13.05 14.31 38.12
C ILE A 24 -12.66 14.00 39.59
N GLU A 25 -13.41 14.51 40.57
CA GLU A 25 -13.18 14.20 41.98
C GLU A 25 -13.50 12.73 42.31
N ASP A 26 -14.53 12.17 41.69
CA ASP A 26 -14.93 10.77 41.88
C ASP A 26 -13.88 9.83 41.24
N ILE A 27 -13.42 10.15 40.03
CA ILE A 27 -12.36 9.42 39.32
C ILE A 27 -11.05 9.40 40.17
N ARG A 28 -10.70 10.54 40.81
CA ARG A 28 -9.51 10.61 41.69
C ARG A 28 -9.59 9.72 42.90
N ARG A 29 -10.80 9.48 43.43
CA ARG A 29 -10.97 8.54 44.56
C ARG A 29 -10.74 7.11 44.16
N GLU A 30 -11.10 6.74 42.94
CA GLU A 30 -10.91 5.40 42.40
C GLU A 30 -9.47 5.17 41.93
N LEU A 31 -8.77 6.22 41.51
CA LEU A 31 -7.38 6.19 41.05
C LEU A 31 -6.46 7.07 41.93
N PRO A 32 -6.27 6.75 43.21
CA PRO A 32 -5.53 7.60 44.15
C PRO A 32 -4.04 7.75 43.81
N ASN A 33 -3.48 6.75 43.11
CA ASN A 33 -2.07 6.72 42.73
C ASN A 33 -1.79 7.45 41.38
N ALA A 34 -2.81 7.83 40.64
CA ALA A 34 -2.64 8.59 39.41
C ALA A 34 -2.35 10.07 39.73
N GLY A 35 -1.21 10.57 39.30
CA GLY A 35 -0.84 11.96 39.44
C GLY A 35 -1.90 12.89 38.85
N LYS A 36 -2.17 14.04 39.53
CA LYS A 36 -3.21 14.99 39.10
C LYS A 36 -3.09 15.45 37.65
N ASN A 37 -1.86 15.68 37.20
CA ASN A 37 -1.57 16.13 35.84
C ASN A 37 -1.73 14.98 34.84
N ASN A 38 -1.24 13.78 35.15
CA ASN A 38 -1.35 12.59 34.29
C ASN A 38 -2.82 12.22 34.07
N LEU A 39 -3.63 12.23 35.16
CA LEU A 39 -5.06 11.97 35.06
C LEU A 39 -5.78 13.01 34.17
N LYS A 40 -5.40 14.28 34.33
CA LYS A 40 -6.00 15.37 33.50
C LYS A 40 -5.60 15.20 32.04
N ASN A 41 -4.32 14.95 31.76
CA ASN A 41 -3.81 14.76 30.42
C ASN A 41 -4.47 13.55 29.73
N ALA A 42 -4.57 12.42 30.41
CA ALA A 42 -5.25 11.23 29.90
C ALA A 42 -6.75 11.49 29.61
N LEU A 43 -7.45 12.17 30.50
CA LEU A 43 -8.86 12.56 30.26
C LEU A 43 -9.00 13.53 29.09
N ASP A 44 -8.13 14.53 28.97
CA ASP A 44 -8.14 15.48 27.87
C ASP A 44 -7.81 14.79 26.53
N ALA A 45 -6.88 13.81 26.52
CA ALA A 45 -6.57 12.98 25.37
C ALA A 45 -7.78 12.12 24.95
N LEU A 46 -8.41 11.41 25.89
CA LEU A 46 -9.61 10.60 25.62
C LEU A 46 -10.80 11.43 25.10
N VAL A 47 -10.91 12.69 25.56
CA VAL A 47 -11.94 13.62 25.05
C VAL A 47 -11.58 14.14 23.66
N ALA A 48 -10.32 14.44 23.41
CA ALA A 48 -9.84 14.86 22.09
C ALA A 48 -10.06 13.78 21.05
N ASP A 49 -9.76 12.53 21.42
CA ASP A 49 -9.90 11.33 20.59
C ASP A 49 -11.37 10.84 20.42
N GLY A 50 -12.31 11.43 21.18
CA GLY A 50 -13.74 11.14 21.09
C GLY A 50 -14.18 9.85 21.80
N ARG A 51 -13.29 9.13 22.47
CA ARG A 51 -13.63 7.95 23.29
C ARG A 51 -14.44 8.33 24.54
N VAL A 52 -14.19 9.51 25.08
CA VAL A 52 -14.88 10.08 26.25
C VAL A 52 -15.54 11.41 25.88
N MET A 53 -16.70 11.66 26.45
CA MET A 53 -17.40 12.95 26.34
C MET A 53 -17.57 13.60 27.70
N LYS A 54 -17.46 14.95 27.71
CA LYS A 54 -17.72 15.81 28.89
C LYS A 54 -19.05 16.49 28.68
N ASN A 55 -20.01 16.33 29.61
CA ASN A 55 -21.30 16.98 29.52
C ASN A 55 -21.29 18.39 30.14
N LYS A 56 -22.38 19.13 29.93
CA LYS A 56 -22.55 20.52 30.48
C LYS A 56 -22.42 20.61 32.01
N LYS A 57 -22.53 19.51 32.76
CA LYS A 57 -22.38 19.42 34.21
C LYS A 57 -20.97 19.01 34.64
N ASN A 58 -19.99 19.09 33.74
CA ASN A 58 -18.59 18.70 33.98
C ASN A 58 -18.44 17.22 34.42
N ARG A 59 -19.29 16.32 33.92
CA ARG A 59 -19.16 14.88 34.13
C ARG A 59 -18.62 14.24 32.87
N PHE A 60 -17.68 13.32 33.01
CA PHE A 60 -17.05 12.53 31.96
C PHE A 60 -17.73 11.17 31.89
N ALA A 61 -17.99 10.67 30.70
CA ALA A 61 -18.40 9.28 30.44
C ALA A 61 -17.94 8.86 29.05
N VAL A 62 -17.82 7.55 28.81
CA VAL A 62 -17.57 7.00 27.48
C VAL A 62 -18.62 7.50 26.48
N SER A 63 -18.20 7.76 25.25
CA SER A 63 -19.06 8.36 24.22
C SER A 63 -20.30 7.51 23.93
N ALA A 64 -20.19 6.18 24.06
CA ALA A 64 -21.28 5.22 23.92
C ALA A 64 -22.43 5.49 24.93
N HIS A 65 -22.12 5.93 26.15
CA HIS A 65 -23.13 6.30 27.15
C HIS A 65 -24.08 7.40 26.66
N TYR A 66 -23.56 8.30 25.82
CA TYR A 66 -24.34 9.36 25.20
C TYR A 66 -24.91 8.97 23.84
N GLY A 67 -24.82 7.70 23.45
CA GLY A 67 -25.21 7.21 22.11
C GLY A 67 -24.38 7.84 20.99
N CYS A 68 -23.10 8.07 21.26
CA CYS A 68 -22.13 8.58 20.31
C CYS A 68 -21.05 7.54 20.07
N ALA A 69 -20.43 7.59 18.89
CA ALA A 69 -19.29 6.76 18.51
C ALA A 69 -18.24 7.62 17.83
N ALA A 70 -16.96 7.32 18.08
CA ALA A 70 -15.85 7.83 17.29
C ALA A 70 -15.56 6.86 16.14
N GLY A 71 -14.99 7.34 15.04
CA GLY A 71 -14.64 6.52 13.90
C GLY A 71 -14.14 7.34 12.71
N THR A 72 -13.87 6.64 11.61
CA THR A 72 -13.37 7.23 10.36
C THR A 72 -14.51 7.52 9.39
N TYR A 73 -14.57 8.74 8.86
CA TYR A 73 -15.59 9.19 7.90
C TYR A 73 -15.21 8.73 6.49
N LEU A 74 -16.08 7.94 5.86
CA LEU A 74 -15.91 7.35 4.54
C LEU A 74 -16.88 8.00 3.56
N ALA A 75 -16.46 9.08 2.90
CA ALA A 75 -17.25 9.71 1.85
C ALA A 75 -17.40 8.77 0.64
N THR A 76 -18.56 8.85 -0.02
CA THR A 76 -18.81 8.20 -1.31
C THR A 76 -18.84 9.24 -2.41
N GLU A 77 -18.79 8.82 -3.67
CA GLU A 77 -19.01 9.73 -4.82
C GLU A 77 -20.46 10.25 -4.91
N ARG A 78 -21.33 9.76 -4.04
CA ARG A 78 -22.73 10.16 -3.89
C ARG A 78 -22.86 11.10 -2.69
N ALA A 79 -24.03 11.72 -2.55
CA ALA A 79 -24.27 12.69 -1.48
C ALA A 79 -24.32 12.10 -0.05
N PHE A 80 -24.16 10.80 0.15
CA PHE A 80 -24.14 10.13 1.45
C PHE A 80 -22.75 9.57 1.77
N ALA A 81 -22.52 9.26 3.04
CA ALA A 81 -21.27 8.68 3.50
C ALA A 81 -21.51 7.56 4.52
N PHE A 82 -20.42 6.98 5.01
CA PHE A 82 -20.41 6.05 6.12
C PHE A 82 -19.41 6.51 7.18
N VAL A 83 -19.56 5.99 8.40
CA VAL A 83 -18.52 6.05 9.42
C VAL A 83 -18.21 4.63 9.85
N ALA A 84 -16.94 4.24 9.73
CA ALA A 84 -16.42 3.01 10.31
C ALA A 84 -16.14 3.29 11.80
N PRO A 85 -16.93 2.74 12.75
CA PRO A 85 -16.72 3.00 14.16
C PRO A 85 -15.43 2.34 14.67
N ASP A 86 -14.80 2.97 15.65
CA ASP A 86 -13.71 2.33 16.39
C ASP A 86 -14.26 1.17 17.22
N TYR A 87 -13.48 0.12 17.36
CA TYR A 87 -13.79 -1.04 18.19
C TYR A 87 -12.53 -1.56 18.87
N PRO A 88 -12.65 -2.18 20.07
CA PRO A 88 -11.51 -2.76 20.77
C PRO A 88 -10.88 -3.90 19.97
N GLU A 89 -9.59 -4.04 20.10
CA GLU A 89 -8.85 -5.16 19.51
C GLU A 89 -9.37 -6.50 20.09
N GLY A 90 -9.68 -7.46 19.21
CA GLY A 90 -10.25 -8.76 19.60
C GLY A 90 -11.79 -8.80 19.63
N GLU A 91 -12.47 -7.68 19.45
CA GLU A 91 -13.94 -7.66 19.29
C GLU A 91 -14.35 -7.72 17.81
N ALA A 92 -15.56 -8.20 17.54
CA ALA A 92 -16.11 -8.22 16.18
C ALA A 92 -16.27 -6.79 15.65
N LYS A 93 -15.80 -6.54 14.42
CA LYS A 93 -15.97 -5.24 13.76
C LYS A 93 -17.46 -4.88 13.66
N PRO A 94 -17.88 -3.72 14.20
CA PRO A 94 -19.26 -3.27 14.07
C PRO A 94 -19.59 -2.84 12.64
N ASP A 95 -20.89 -2.87 12.30
CA ASP A 95 -21.37 -2.36 11.01
C ASP A 95 -21.07 -0.87 10.86
N ASP A 96 -20.69 -0.46 9.64
CA ASP A 96 -20.53 0.95 9.29
C ASP A 96 -21.85 1.71 9.49
N LEU A 97 -21.75 2.89 10.09
CA LEU A 97 -22.89 3.77 10.34
C LEU A 97 -23.20 4.59 9.08
N PHE A 98 -24.46 4.66 8.68
CA PHE A 98 -24.88 5.42 7.51
C PHE A 98 -25.03 6.92 7.86
N ILE A 99 -24.39 7.79 7.08
CA ILE A 99 -24.48 9.25 7.18
C ILE A 99 -25.34 9.76 6.02
N PRO A 100 -26.57 10.25 6.30
CA PRO A 100 -27.43 10.82 5.27
C PRO A 100 -26.83 12.10 4.67
N PRO A 101 -27.29 12.52 3.47
CA PRO A 101 -26.99 13.84 2.95
C PRO A 101 -27.30 14.93 3.99
N ASN A 102 -26.46 15.94 4.09
CA ASN A 102 -26.55 17.05 5.06
C ASN A 102 -26.27 16.68 6.54
N ALA A 103 -25.75 15.47 6.83
CA ALA A 103 -25.37 15.04 8.17
C ALA A 103 -23.86 14.88 8.35
N SER A 104 -23.06 15.37 7.39
CA SER A 104 -21.59 15.24 7.38
C SER A 104 -20.87 16.16 8.38
N GLY A 105 -21.53 17.25 8.84
CA GLY A 105 -20.92 18.20 9.79
C GLY A 105 -19.58 18.78 9.32
N GLY A 106 -19.37 18.92 8.00
CA GLY A 106 -18.12 19.41 7.42
C GLY A 106 -16.97 18.41 7.43
N ALA A 107 -17.25 17.11 7.67
CA ALA A 107 -16.26 16.05 7.58
C ALA A 107 -15.92 15.70 6.12
N TRP A 108 -14.65 15.40 5.87
CA TRP A 108 -14.11 14.94 4.61
C TRP A 108 -13.71 13.47 4.68
N HIS A 109 -13.49 12.85 3.53
CA HIS A 109 -13.06 11.46 3.46
C HIS A 109 -11.79 11.22 4.27
N GLY A 110 -11.81 10.19 5.10
CA GLY A 110 -10.69 9.84 5.97
C GLY A 110 -10.66 10.59 7.32
N ASP A 111 -11.45 11.65 7.50
CA ASP A 111 -11.46 12.41 8.76
C ASP A 111 -11.89 11.51 9.93
N ARG A 112 -11.22 11.70 11.07
CA ARG A 112 -11.67 11.15 12.34
C ARG A 112 -12.81 11.96 12.89
N VAL A 113 -13.94 11.35 13.18
CA VAL A 113 -15.17 12.03 13.56
C VAL A 113 -15.82 11.44 14.80
N LEU A 114 -16.55 12.28 15.54
CA LEU A 114 -17.49 11.85 16.55
C LEU A 114 -18.91 11.99 15.98
N VAL A 115 -19.66 10.88 16.00
CA VAL A 115 -21.02 10.84 15.47
C VAL A 115 -22.04 10.54 16.56
N LYS A 116 -23.24 11.09 16.42
CA LYS A 116 -24.43 10.75 17.18
C LYS A 116 -25.16 9.65 16.45
N VAL A 117 -25.28 8.47 17.07
CA VAL A 117 -25.98 7.31 16.50
C VAL A 117 -27.48 7.43 16.75
N SER A 118 -28.29 7.19 15.71
CA SER A 118 -29.74 7.18 15.77
C SER A 118 -30.25 5.74 15.87
N GLU A 119 -31.41 5.56 16.50
CA GLU A 119 -32.15 4.28 16.45
C GLU A 119 -32.78 3.99 15.07
N ARG A 120 -32.79 5.00 14.18
CA ARG A 120 -33.29 4.81 12.80
C ARG A 120 -32.31 3.97 12.01
N LYS A 121 -32.88 3.12 11.16
CA LYS A 121 -32.10 2.33 10.19
C LYS A 121 -32.48 2.75 8.77
N ASN A 122 -31.49 2.76 7.89
CA ASN A 122 -31.73 2.99 6.48
C ASN A 122 -32.46 1.78 5.83
N ASN A 123 -32.83 1.88 4.54
CA ASN A 123 -33.51 0.82 3.80
C ASN A 123 -32.71 -0.50 3.68
N ARG A 124 -31.43 -0.49 4.05
CA ARG A 124 -30.53 -1.66 4.08
C ARG A 124 -30.27 -2.17 5.52
N GLY A 125 -31.01 -1.66 6.51
CA GLY A 125 -30.91 -2.09 7.91
C GLY A 125 -29.76 -1.49 8.72
N ARG A 126 -28.88 -0.67 8.14
CA ARG A 126 -27.77 0.01 8.83
C ARG A 126 -28.27 1.18 9.66
N LYS A 127 -27.73 1.37 10.88
CA LYS A 127 -28.06 2.50 11.75
C LYS A 127 -27.63 3.82 11.10
N GLU A 128 -28.47 4.85 11.21
CA GLU A 128 -28.15 6.19 10.78
C GLU A 128 -27.34 6.92 11.85
N ALA A 129 -26.43 7.79 11.43
CA ALA A 129 -25.70 8.67 12.35
C ALA A 129 -25.52 10.08 11.76
N THR A 130 -25.19 11.02 12.62
CA THR A 130 -24.90 12.42 12.25
C THR A 130 -23.56 12.82 12.85
N VAL A 131 -22.66 13.40 12.05
CA VAL A 131 -21.40 13.93 12.54
C VAL A 131 -21.67 15.14 13.42
N ILE A 132 -21.19 15.10 14.67
CA ILE A 132 -21.34 16.20 15.63
C ILE A 132 -20.03 16.95 15.85
N ARG A 133 -18.89 16.35 15.52
CA ARG A 133 -17.57 16.97 15.59
C ARG A 133 -16.56 16.23 14.72
N VAL A 134 -15.71 16.97 14.01
CA VAL A 134 -14.48 16.47 13.42
C VAL A 134 -13.42 16.48 14.51
N LEU A 135 -12.83 15.32 14.80
CA LEU A 135 -11.82 15.12 15.84
C LEU A 135 -10.41 15.36 15.29
N GLY A 136 -10.19 14.91 14.06
CA GLY A 136 -8.94 15.07 13.35
C GLY A 136 -9.16 15.06 11.84
N ARG A 137 -8.33 15.78 11.10
CA ARG A 137 -8.32 15.81 9.64
C ARG A 137 -7.36 14.75 9.11
N ALA A 138 -7.79 13.99 8.11
CA ALA A 138 -7.01 12.89 7.53
C ALA A 138 -5.82 13.39 6.70
N GLY A 139 -5.99 14.49 5.98
CA GLY A 139 -4.95 15.03 5.11
C GLY A 139 -5.07 16.53 4.96
N LYS A 140 -3.95 17.17 4.63
CA LYS A 140 -3.86 18.61 4.39
C LYS A 140 -3.65 18.94 2.91
N GLU A 141 -3.34 17.93 2.08
CA GLU A 141 -3.05 18.09 0.66
C GLU A 141 -3.92 17.17 -0.17
N LEU A 142 -4.34 17.67 -1.33
CA LEU A 142 -5.11 16.96 -2.34
C LEU A 142 -4.55 17.26 -3.71
N THR A 143 -4.77 16.37 -4.68
CA THR A 143 -4.44 16.61 -6.08
C THR A 143 -5.71 16.86 -6.91
N GLY A 144 -5.58 17.65 -7.97
CA GLY A 144 -6.70 17.95 -8.85
C GLY A 144 -6.36 18.96 -9.95
N GLU A 145 -7.31 19.16 -10.86
CA GLU A 145 -7.17 20.08 -11.98
C GLU A 145 -7.43 21.53 -11.55
N LEU A 146 -6.53 22.43 -11.92
CA LEU A 146 -6.68 23.87 -11.73
C LEU A 146 -7.61 24.45 -12.81
N VAL A 147 -8.78 24.89 -12.41
CA VAL A 147 -9.80 25.45 -13.32
C VAL A 147 -10.09 26.91 -12.99
N GLN A 148 -10.43 27.69 -14.03
CA GLN A 148 -10.83 29.09 -13.88
C GLN A 148 -12.30 29.30 -14.24
N ARG A 149 -13.06 29.98 -13.37
CA ARG A 149 -14.44 30.38 -13.68
C ARG A 149 -14.59 31.90 -13.47
N GLY A 150 -14.62 32.63 -14.56
CA GLY A 150 -14.59 34.08 -14.54
C GLY A 150 -13.26 34.63 -14.04
N LYS A 151 -13.24 35.26 -12.85
CA LYS A 151 -12.03 35.76 -12.21
C LYS A 151 -11.51 34.88 -11.06
N ALA A 152 -12.24 33.85 -10.70
CA ALA A 152 -11.93 32.96 -9.58
C ALA A 152 -11.26 31.67 -10.07
N PHE A 153 -10.35 31.15 -9.26
CA PHE A 153 -9.61 29.90 -9.52
C PHE A 153 -10.06 28.85 -8.50
N PHE A 154 -10.13 27.62 -8.96
CA PHE A 154 -10.54 26.48 -8.17
C PHE A 154 -9.66 25.28 -8.54
N VAL A 155 -9.40 24.41 -7.56
CA VAL A 155 -8.89 23.06 -7.83
C VAL A 155 -10.07 22.11 -7.74
N GLN A 156 -10.29 21.38 -8.84
CA GLN A 156 -11.25 20.29 -8.91
C GLN A 156 -10.54 18.99 -8.56
N PRO A 157 -10.75 18.42 -7.34
CA PRO A 157 -10.03 17.22 -6.92
C PRO A 157 -10.23 16.05 -7.87
N THR A 158 -9.18 15.27 -8.10
CA THR A 158 -9.22 14.02 -8.89
C THR A 158 -10.25 13.06 -8.32
N SER A 159 -10.33 12.95 -7.00
CA SER A 159 -11.34 12.15 -6.33
C SER A 159 -12.61 12.94 -6.05
N LYS A 160 -13.74 12.48 -6.60
CA LYS A 160 -15.08 13.07 -6.38
C LYS A 160 -15.59 12.96 -4.94
N LYS A 161 -14.82 12.35 -4.05
CA LYS A 161 -15.10 12.29 -2.59
C LYS A 161 -14.82 13.59 -1.88
N TYR A 162 -14.09 14.51 -2.52
CA TYR A 162 -13.71 15.80 -1.96
C TYR A 162 -14.44 16.94 -2.66
N PRO A 163 -14.75 18.02 -1.94
CA PRO A 163 -15.34 19.22 -2.54
C PRO A 163 -14.30 20.00 -3.37
N GLU A 164 -14.78 20.85 -4.24
CA GLU A 164 -13.96 21.81 -4.97
C GLU A 164 -13.32 22.83 -4.02
N ILE A 165 -12.07 23.21 -4.27
CA ILE A 165 -11.25 24.05 -3.40
C ILE A 165 -10.99 25.38 -4.10
N ALA A 166 -11.38 26.49 -3.48
CA ALA A 166 -11.07 27.82 -3.99
C ALA A 166 -9.59 28.17 -3.73
N VAL A 167 -8.93 28.79 -4.70
CA VAL A 167 -7.53 29.21 -4.61
C VAL A 167 -7.43 30.70 -4.98
N ASP A 168 -6.71 31.48 -4.16
CA ASP A 168 -6.44 32.87 -4.50
C ASP A 168 -5.42 32.97 -5.65
N LYS A 169 -5.53 34.02 -6.46
CA LYS A 169 -4.61 34.24 -7.60
C LYS A 169 -3.13 34.30 -7.18
N HIS A 170 -2.86 34.76 -5.95
CA HIS A 170 -1.50 34.85 -5.40
C HIS A 170 -0.96 33.51 -4.88
N ASP A 171 -1.83 32.51 -4.73
CA ASP A 171 -1.54 31.18 -4.20
C ASP A 171 -1.46 30.10 -5.28
N LEU A 172 -1.42 30.49 -6.57
CA LEU A 172 -1.31 29.59 -7.71
C LEU A 172 0.11 29.04 -7.95
N GLY A 173 1.14 29.72 -7.43
CA GLY A 173 2.51 29.40 -7.76
C GLY A 173 2.82 29.61 -9.26
N GLU A 174 3.44 28.64 -9.88
CA GLU A 174 3.79 28.62 -11.32
C GLU A 174 2.74 27.90 -12.17
N ALA A 175 1.71 27.30 -11.55
CA ALA A 175 0.71 26.48 -12.23
C ALA A 175 -0.20 27.27 -13.16
N ALA A 176 -0.48 26.73 -14.33
CA ALA A 176 -1.40 27.25 -15.33
C ALA A 176 -2.78 26.59 -15.21
N VAL A 177 -3.80 27.26 -15.74
CA VAL A 177 -5.16 26.70 -15.85
C VAL A 177 -5.14 25.49 -16.78
N GLY A 178 -5.61 24.37 -16.31
CA GLY A 178 -5.58 23.09 -17.00
C GLY A 178 -4.50 22.14 -16.47
N ASP A 179 -3.62 22.59 -15.56
CA ASP A 179 -2.64 21.74 -14.92
C ASP A 179 -3.26 20.92 -13.79
N CYS A 180 -2.74 19.73 -13.58
CA CYS A 180 -2.89 18.95 -12.35
C CYS A 180 -1.98 19.55 -11.28
N VAL A 181 -2.54 19.87 -10.13
CA VAL A 181 -1.81 20.53 -9.07
C VAL A 181 -2.00 19.81 -7.73
N ALA A 182 -1.00 19.90 -6.86
CA ALA A 182 -1.16 19.58 -5.45
C ALA A 182 -1.55 20.83 -4.68
N VAL A 183 -2.66 20.77 -3.93
CA VAL A 183 -3.19 21.88 -3.16
C VAL A 183 -3.23 21.56 -1.67
N SER A 184 -2.60 22.39 -0.87
CA SER A 184 -2.66 22.33 0.60
C SER A 184 -3.89 23.09 1.11
N ILE A 185 -4.66 22.47 2.00
CA ILE A 185 -5.90 23.03 2.52
C ILE A 185 -5.59 24.03 3.64
N SER A 186 -5.90 25.29 3.41
CA SER A 186 -5.79 26.36 4.40
C SER A 186 -7.07 26.52 5.25
N HIS A 187 -8.23 26.28 4.65
CA HIS A 187 -9.53 26.30 5.32
C HIS A 187 -10.45 25.21 4.75
N TYR A 188 -11.03 24.37 5.60
CA TYR A 188 -11.86 23.23 5.18
C TYR A 188 -13.28 23.56 4.75
N GLY A 189 -13.65 24.85 4.81
CA GLY A 189 -14.99 25.31 4.49
C GLY A 189 -16.01 25.03 5.59
N ASP A 190 -17.17 25.66 5.47
CA ASP A 190 -18.32 25.48 6.33
C ASP A 190 -19.62 25.70 5.52
N GLU A 191 -20.77 25.88 6.19
CA GLU A 191 -22.05 26.15 5.52
C GLU A 191 -22.09 27.48 4.74
N GLN A 192 -21.16 28.42 5.02
CA GLN A 192 -21.15 29.77 4.44
C GLN A 192 -19.98 29.97 3.47
N PHE A 193 -18.87 29.28 3.66
CA PHE A 193 -17.64 29.47 2.91
C PHE A 193 -17.18 28.17 2.27
N MET A 194 -16.75 28.27 1.01
CA MET A 194 -16.08 27.15 0.31
C MET A 194 -14.73 26.85 0.95
N PRO A 195 -14.24 25.59 0.82
CA PRO A 195 -12.86 25.27 1.17
C PRO A 195 -11.87 26.16 0.42
N GLN A 196 -10.75 26.48 1.07
CA GLN A 196 -9.68 27.28 0.49
C GLN A 196 -8.35 26.55 0.61
N GLY A 197 -7.49 26.73 -0.38
CA GLY A 197 -6.18 26.11 -0.43
C GLY A 197 -5.14 26.95 -1.13
N VAL A 198 -3.89 26.47 -1.05
CA VAL A 198 -2.70 27.05 -1.67
C VAL A 198 -2.05 25.97 -2.52
N VAL A 199 -1.77 26.26 -3.79
CA VAL A 199 -1.04 25.33 -4.68
C VAL A 199 0.38 25.17 -4.16
N ARG A 200 0.82 23.92 -4.02
CA ARG A 200 2.15 23.56 -3.50
C ARG A 200 3.08 23.05 -4.60
N ALA A 201 2.50 22.36 -5.58
CA ALA A 201 3.25 21.82 -6.70
C ALA A 201 2.39 21.85 -7.97
N ASP A 202 3.02 22.13 -9.08
CA ASP A 202 2.53 21.86 -10.41
C ASP A 202 2.97 20.42 -10.77
N LEU A 203 2.01 19.58 -11.16
CA LEU A 203 2.21 18.16 -11.48
C LEU A 203 2.13 17.89 -12.99
N GLY A 204 2.00 18.96 -13.80
CA GLY A 204 1.91 18.91 -15.26
C GLY A 204 0.49 18.97 -15.82
N GLU A 205 0.38 18.91 -17.14
CA GLU A 205 -0.89 19.05 -17.86
C GLU A 205 -1.91 17.98 -17.47
N SER A 206 -3.07 18.39 -16.98
CA SER A 206 -4.14 17.48 -16.56
C SER A 206 -4.63 16.62 -17.73
N GLY A 207 -4.94 15.36 -17.45
CA GLY A 207 -5.36 14.39 -18.46
C GLY A 207 -4.21 13.68 -19.16
N THR A 208 -2.96 13.91 -18.75
CA THR A 208 -1.79 13.12 -19.15
C THR A 208 -1.48 12.01 -18.14
N MET A 209 -0.87 10.94 -18.61
CA MET A 209 -0.44 9.83 -17.73
C MET A 209 0.68 10.30 -16.79
N GLU A 210 1.57 11.16 -17.23
CA GLU A 210 2.66 11.74 -16.46
C GLU A 210 2.12 12.53 -15.26
N ALA A 211 1.11 13.39 -15.47
CA ALA A 211 0.46 14.12 -14.39
C ALA A 211 -0.28 13.19 -13.42
N ALA A 212 -0.90 12.13 -13.93
CA ALA A 212 -1.56 11.11 -13.10
C ALA A 212 -0.54 10.35 -12.21
N ILE A 213 0.61 9.96 -12.77
CA ILE A 213 1.71 9.35 -12.01
C ILE A 213 2.23 10.32 -10.94
N ALA A 214 2.51 11.58 -11.32
CA ALA A 214 2.97 12.60 -10.38
C ALA A 214 1.96 12.83 -9.24
N ALA A 215 0.65 12.79 -9.54
CA ALA A 215 -0.40 12.87 -8.52
C ALA A 215 -0.39 11.67 -7.57
N VAL A 216 -0.25 10.43 -8.07
CA VAL A 216 -0.16 9.22 -7.24
C VAL A 216 1.08 9.27 -6.33
N LEU A 217 2.24 9.68 -6.86
CA LEU A 217 3.47 9.84 -6.07
C LEU A 217 3.26 10.86 -4.95
N HIS A 218 2.70 12.02 -5.27
CA HIS A 218 2.45 13.10 -4.31
C HIS A 218 1.46 12.69 -3.21
N GLU A 219 0.34 12.06 -3.56
CA GLU A 219 -0.69 11.58 -2.62
C GLU A 219 -0.15 10.55 -1.61
N ASN A 220 0.86 9.75 -2.02
CA ASN A 220 1.54 8.79 -1.16
C ASN A 220 2.78 9.39 -0.44
N GLY A 221 3.04 10.70 -0.61
CA GLY A 221 4.20 11.38 -0.03
C GLY A 221 5.53 10.81 -0.53
N VAL A 222 5.57 10.41 -1.80
CA VAL A 222 6.76 9.95 -2.52
C VAL A 222 7.26 11.11 -3.37
N TYR A 223 8.53 11.50 -3.17
CA TYR A 223 9.11 12.65 -3.85
C TYR A 223 10.34 12.20 -4.62
N ASP A 224 10.38 12.45 -5.93
CA ASP A 224 11.48 12.03 -6.81
C ASP A 224 12.73 12.91 -6.63
N VAL A 225 12.55 14.14 -6.19
CA VAL A 225 13.65 15.10 -6.02
C VAL A 225 14.26 15.00 -4.63
N PHE A 226 15.60 14.97 -4.55
CA PHE A 226 16.34 15.05 -3.30
C PHE A 226 16.63 16.51 -2.92
N PRO A 227 16.66 16.85 -1.60
CA PRO A 227 17.16 18.13 -1.12
C PRO A 227 18.61 18.39 -1.55
N ASN A 228 18.95 19.65 -1.80
CA ASN A 228 20.31 20.01 -2.26
C ASN A 228 21.41 19.57 -1.28
N GLU A 229 21.20 19.71 0.03
CA GLU A 229 22.16 19.27 1.06
C GLU A 229 22.44 17.77 1.01
N VAL A 230 21.44 16.95 0.66
CA VAL A 230 21.56 15.50 0.48
C VAL A 230 22.40 15.18 -0.77
N LEU A 231 22.13 15.89 -1.88
CA LEU A 231 22.88 15.73 -3.12
C LEU A 231 24.33 16.19 -2.96
N GLU A 232 24.59 17.31 -2.28
CA GLU A 232 25.96 17.81 -1.99
C GLU A 232 26.74 16.79 -1.15
N GLN A 233 26.13 16.22 -0.10
CA GLN A 233 26.75 15.18 0.70
C GLN A 233 27.04 13.93 -0.14
N ALA A 234 26.08 13.47 -0.96
CA ALA A 234 26.24 12.30 -1.80
C ALA A 234 27.37 12.46 -2.82
N LEU A 235 27.50 13.63 -3.44
CA LEU A 235 28.55 13.94 -4.42
C LEU A 235 29.93 14.13 -3.77
N ALA A 236 29.99 14.45 -2.48
CA ALA A 236 31.25 14.56 -1.75
C ALA A 236 31.85 13.19 -1.40
N ILE A 237 31.09 12.10 -1.48
CA ILE A 237 31.58 10.76 -1.20
C ILE A 237 32.38 10.23 -2.39
N PRO A 238 33.66 9.82 -2.19
CA PRO A 238 34.49 9.24 -3.24
C PRO A 238 33.86 7.99 -3.85
N GLN A 239 33.96 7.81 -5.16
CA GLN A 239 33.41 6.66 -5.88
C GLN A 239 34.37 5.45 -5.91
N GLU A 240 35.53 5.57 -5.28
CA GLU A 240 36.51 4.50 -5.06
C GLU A 240 36.67 4.24 -3.57
N VAL A 241 36.91 2.98 -3.22
CA VAL A 241 37.08 2.57 -1.82
C VAL A 241 38.46 3.01 -1.33
N ASP A 242 38.48 3.88 -0.31
CA ASP A 242 39.72 4.21 0.41
C ASP A 242 39.94 3.24 1.58
N MET A 243 40.89 2.33 1.41
CA MET A 243 41.22 1.35 2.47
C MET A 243 41.83 2.01 3.72
N GLY A 244 42.32 3.25 3.63
CA GLY A 244 42.81 3.99 4.78
C GLY A 244 41.71 4.42 5.73
N THR A 245 40.55 4.75 5.21
CA THR A 245 39.36 5.17 5.98
C THR A 245 38.37 4.05 6.22
N ALA A 246 38.44 2.93 5.46
CA ALA A 246 37.51 1.81 5.54
C ALA A 246 37.55 1.04 6.88
N GLY A 247 38.58 1.26 7.71
CA GLY A 247 38.76 0.58 8.96
C GLY A 247 39.25 -0.88 8.81
N LYS A 248 39.26 -1.63 9.92
CA LYS A 248 39.67 -3.04 9.90
C LYS A 248 38.53 -3.90 9.30
N ARG A 249 38.80 -4.50 8.13
CA ARG A 249 37.85 -5.34 7.41
C ARG A 249 38.46 -6.69 7.04
N LEU A 250 37.57 -7.69 6.88
CA LEU A 250 37.93 -8.98 6.31
C LEU A 250 38.14 -8.82 4.80
N ASP A 251 39.33 -9.16 4.32
CA ASP A 251 39.66 -9.13 2.87
C ASP A 251 39.15 -10.40 2.20
N LEU A 252 38.18 -10.26 1.31
CA LEU A 252 37.55 -11.34 0.54
C LEU A 252 37.69 -11.10 -0.97
N ARG A 253 38.56 -10.18 -1.42
CA ARG A 253 38.70 -9.80 -2.81
C ARG A 253 39.17 -10.94 -3.72
N ASP A 254 39.88 -11.92 -3.17
CA ASP A 254 40.35 -13.09 -3.93
C ASP A 254 39.29 -14.21 -4.05
N LYS A 255 38.19 -14.13 -3.30
CA LYS A 255 37.12 -15.14 -3.34
C LYS A 255 36.29 -15.04 -4.61
N LEU A 256 35.71 -16.18 -5.04
CA LEU A 256 34.73 -16.19 -6.12
C LEU A 256 33.38 -15.68 -5.60
N ILE A 257 33.19 -14.38 -5.73
CA ILE A 257 31.99 -13.64 -5.34
C ILE A 257 31.38 -13.05 -6.61
N PHE A 258 30.06 -13.13 -6.76
CA PHE A 258 29.34 -12.53 -7.89
C PHE A 258 27.92 -12.15 -7.50
N THR A 259 27.33 -11.20 -8.22
CA THR A 259 25.94 -10.76 -8.06
C THR A 259 25.03 -11.51 -9.04
N ILE A 260 23.72 -11.67 -8.68
CA ILE A 260 22.68 -12.23 -9.56
C ILE A 260 21.43 -11.39 -9.40
N ASP A 261 21.10 -10.57 -10.39
CA ASP A 261 20.07 -9.56 -10.34
C ASP A 261 19.18 -9.55 -11.59
N GLY A 262 18.20 -8.65 -11.65
CA GLY A 262 17.44 -8.36 -12.87
C GLY A 262 18.34 -7.79 -13.99
N ASP A 263 17.90 -7.92 -15.24
CA ASP A 263 18.69 -7.44 -16.39
C ASP A 263 18.92 -5.91 -16.33
N ASP A 264 17.93 -5.15 -15.83
CA ASP A 264 17.97 -3.68 -15.76
C ASP A 264 18.45 -3.12 -14.42
N ALA A 265 18.74 -3.97 -13.43
CA ALA A 265 19.20 -3.56 -12.11
C ALA A 265 20.57 -2.87 -12.18
N LYS A 266 20.76 -1.82 -11.35
CA LYS A 266 22.00 -1.06 -11.19
C LYS A 266 22.43 -0.93 -9.72
N ASP A 267 21.55 -1.17 -8.80
CA ASP A 267 21.67 -1.08 -7.34
C ASP A 267 21.86 -2.48 -6.73
N PHE A 268 23.07 -3.04 -6.94
CA PHE A 268 23.39 -4.39 -6.49
C PHE A 268 23.64 -4.41 -4.98
N ASP A 269 22.60 -4.75 -4.23
CA ASP A 269 22.64 -4.84 -2.77
C ASP A 269 23.44 -6.06 -2.29
N ASP A 270 23.35 -7.20 -2.98
CA ASP A 270 23.87 -8.48 -2.55
C ASP A 270 24.77 -9.17 -3.57
N ALA A 271 25.74 -9.89 -3.05
CA ALA A 271 26.61 -10.80 -3.79
C ALA A 271 26.74 -12.10 -2.99
N VAL A 272 26.98 -13.20 -3.68
CA VAL A 272 27.04 -14.54 -3.07
C VAL A 272 28.36 -15.24 -3.39
N SER A 273 28.78 -16.10 -2.45
CA SER A 273 29.89 -17.03 -2.61
C SER A 273 29.61 -18.36 -1.97
N LEU A 274 30.23 -19.43 -2.46
CA LEU A 274 30.13 -20.75 -1.87
C LEU A 274 31.51 -21.43 -1.93
N GLU A 275 31.96 -21.91 -0.76
CA GLU A 275 33.23 -22.62 -0.63
C GLU A 275 32.97 -23.96 0.07
N LYS A 276 33.54 -25.04 -0.47
CA LYS A 276 33.45 -26.37 0.16
C LYS A 276 34.52 -26.48 1.25
N LEU A 277 34.11 -26.85 2.45
CA LEU A 277 34.97 -27.04 3.61
C LEU A 277 35.52 -28.47 3.67
N GLU A 278 36.62 -28.66 4.40
CA GLU A 278 37.25 -29.98 4.57
C GLU A 278 36.34 -31.05 5.21
N ASN A 279 35.41 -30.61 6.07
CA ASN A 279 34.42 -31.48 6.68
C ASN A 279 33.25 -31.87 5.77
N GLY A 280 33.29 -31.43 4.52
CA GLY A 280 32.25 -31.68 3.53
C GLY A 280 31.06 -30.75 3.59
N HIS A 281 31.01 -29.82 4.53
CA HIS A 281 30.03 -28.74 4.57
C HIS A 281 30.39 -27.64 3.55
N TYR A 282 29.52 -26.65 3.44
CA TYR A 282 29.72 -25.46 2.63
C TYR A 282 29.84 -24.23 3.54
N LEU A 283 30.72 -23.32 3.18
CA LEU A 283 30.74 -21.97 3.70
C LEU A 283 29.97 -21.10 2.69
N LEU A 284 28.72 -20.83 3.01
CA LEU A 284 27.87 -19.92 2.25
C LEU A 284 28.19 -18.49 2.69
N GLY A 285 28.62 -17.65 1.75
CA GLY A 285 28.82 -16.23 1.96
C GLY A 285 27.71 -15.43 1.31
N VAL A 286 27.07 -14.57 2.11
CA VAL A 286 26.14 -13.53 1.64
C VAL A 286 26.76 -12.21 2.00
N HIS A 287 27.09 -11.40 0.98
CA HIS A 287 27.84 -10.17 1.07
C HIS A 287 26.95 -9.01 0.68
N ILE A 288 26.58 -8.16 1.63
CA ILE A 288 25.64 -7.08 1.45
C ILE A 288 26.40 -5.74 1.39
N ALA A 289 26.01 -4.86 0.50
CA ALA A 289 26.54 -3.52 0.38
C ALA A 289 26.59 -2.82 1.76
N ASP A 290 27.76 -2.34 2.16
CA ASP A 290 27.92 -1.65 3.46
C ASP A 290 27.50 -0.19 3.40
N VAL A 291 26.23 0.05 3.16
CA VAL A 291 25.62 1.40 3.09
C VAL A 291 25.85 2.15 4.40
N SER A 292 25.87 1.45 5.54
CA SER A 292 26.05 2.07 6.86
C SER A 292 27.43 2.73 7.06
N HIS A 293 28.39 2.45 6.19
CA HIS A 293 29.68 3.14 6.16
C HIS A 293 29.57 4.55 5.58
N TYR A 294 28.70 4.73 4.59
CA TYR A 294 28.56 5.98 3.82
C TYR A 294 27.41 6.85 4.37
N VAL A 295 26.33 6.23 4.78
CA VAL A 295 25.17 6.88 5.38
C VAL A 295 25.28 6.79 6.89
N THR A 296 25.92 7.81 7.48
CA THR A 296 26.14 7.85 8.93
C THR A 296 24.90 8.38 9.66
N PRO A 297 24.63 7.94 10.90
CA PRO A 297 23.52 8.45 11.70
C PRO A 297 23.52 9.98 11.76
N ASP A 298 22.32 10.57 11.81
CA ASP A 298 22.07 12.02 11.96
C ASP A 298 22.61 12.89 10.78
N SER A 299 23.07 12.28 9.70
CA SER A 299 23.49 13.02 8.49
C SER A 299 22.28 13.40 7.62
N PRO A 300 22.39 14.42 6.74
CA PRO A 300 21.33 14.73 5.76
C PRO A 300 20.91 13.52 4.92
N LEU A 301 21.86 12.68 4.50
CA LEU A 301 21.57 11.41 3.80
C LEU A 301 20.74 10.46 4.66
N ASP A 302 21.04 10.34 5.95
CA ASP A 302 20.31 9.47 6.87
C ASP A 302 18.88 9.98 7.13
N ALA A 303 18.75 11.27 7.39
CA ALA A 303 17.44 11.90 7.62
C ALA A 303 16.52 11.72 6.39
N GLU A 304 17.07 11.87 5.17
CA GLU A 304 16.31 11.66 3.94
C GLU A 304 16.00 10.18 3.70
N ALA A 305 16.95 9.27 3.95
CA ALA A 305 16.72 7.83 3.86
C ALA A 305 15.63 7.37 4.85
N PHE A 306 15.61 7.87 6.09
CA PHE A 306 14.56 7.65 7.07
C PHE A 306 13.21 8.19 6.59
N ARG A 307 13.17 9.41 6.05
CA ARG A 307 11.96 10.03 5.53
C ARG A 307 11.34 9.22 4.38
N ARG A 308 12.17 8.71 3.45
CA ARG A 308 11.74 7.87 2.33
C ARG A 308 11.39 6.45 2.76
N GLY A 309 12.15 5.87 3.70
CA GLY A 309 11.97 4.55 4.29
C GLY A 309 12.24 3.39 3.34
N THR A 310 11.88 3.52 2.07
CA THR A 310 12.12 2.53 1.00
C THR A 310 12.19 3.19 -0.37
N SER A 311 12.84 2.52 -1.35
CA SER A 311 12.69 2.87 -2.76
C SER A 311 11.32 2.43 -3.29
N VAL A 312 10.83 3.10 -4.34
CA VAL A 312 9.56 2.81 -5.01
C VAL A 312 9.84 2.47 -6.46
N TYR A 313 9.32 1.34 -6.95
CA TYR A 313 9.59 0.82 -8.28
C TYR A 313 8.30 0.76 -9.11
N PHE A 314 8.34 1.30 -10.31
CA PHE A 314 7.22 1.16 -11.25
C PHE A 314 7.75 1.06 -12.70
N PRO A 315 6.93 0.68 -13.68
CA PRO A 315 7.43 0.37 -15.02
C PRO A 315 8.33 1.47 -15.61
N GLY A 316 9.59 1.11 -15.89
CA GLY A 316 10.59 1.99 -16.49
C GLY A 316 11.22 3.03 -15.55
N HIS A 317 10.83 3.10 -14.28
CA HIS A 317 11.32 4.13 -13.36
C HIS A 317 11.52 3.62 -11.93
N VAL A 318 12.42 4.29 -11.19
CA VAL A 318 12.61 4.07 -9.74
C VAL A 318 12.75 5.42 -9.03
N VAL A 319 12.01 5.59 -7.95
CA VAL A 319 12.24 6.67 -6.97
C VAL A 319 13.10 6.09 -5.85
N PRO A 320 14.41 6.35 -5.84
CA PRO A 320 15.33 5.65 -4.96
C PRO A 320 15.30 6.22 -3.53
N MET A 321 15.58 5.36 -2.54
CA MET A 321 15.78 5.78 -1.14
C MET A 321 17.06 6.64 -0.99
N LEU A 322 18.09 6.33 -1.73
CA LEU A 322 19.39 7.02 -1.70
C LEU A 322 19.71 7.61 -3.08
N PRO A 323 20.42 8.76 -3.17
CA PRO A 323 20.87 9.31 -4.45
C PRO A 323 21.65 8.30 -5.29
N PHE A 324 21.52 8.36 -6.62
CA PHE A 324 22.16 7.42 -7.55
C PHE A 324 23.69 7.36 -7.44
N ALA A 325 24.36 8.42 -6.96
CA ALA A 325 25.78 8.40 -6.66
C ALA A 325 26.13 7.33 -5.60
N LEU A 326 25.22 7.02 -4.70
CA LEU A 326 25.35 5.93 -3.72
C LEU A 326 24.71 4.64 -4.25
N SER A 327 23.42 4.65 -4.57
CA SER A 327 22.66 3.44 -4.88
C SER A 327 23.19 2.69 -6.10
N ASN A 328 23.58 3.39 -7.17
CA ASN A 328 24.16 2.79 -8.39
C ASN A 328 25.69 2.88 -8.43
N GLY A 329 26.27 3.75 -7.58
CA GLY A 329 27.70 4.07 -7.52
C GLY A 329 28.46 3.26 -6.47
N ILE A 330 28.95 3.98 -5.43
CA ILE A 330 29.88 3.41 -4.45
C ILE A 330 29.30 2.29 -3.59
N CYS A 331 27.99 2.31 -3.29
CA CYS A 331 27.34 1.25 -2.53
C CYS A 331 27.07 0.01 -3.38
N SER A 332 26.70 0.18 -4.65
CA SER A 332 26.41 -0.94 -5.54
C SER A 332 27.60 -1.87 -5.72
N LEU A 333 27.39 -3.18 -5.53
CA LEU A 333 28.44 -4.21 -5.63
C LEU A 333 28.86 -4.49 -7.09
N ASN A 334 29.22 -3.41 -7.80
CA ASN A 334 29.62 -3.45 -9.19
C ASN A 334 30.79 -4.41 -9.43
N PRO A 335 30.83 -5.12 -10.58
CA PRO A 335 31.87 -6.10 -10.84
C PRO A 335 33.25 -5.48 -11.11
N LYS A 336 34.31 -6.21 -10.72
CA LYS A 336 35.73 -5.92 -10.99
C LYS A 336 36.25 -4.63 -10.32
N VAL A 337 35.57 -4.13 -9.31
CA VAL A 337 36.00 -3.01 -8.46
C VAL A 337 35.88 -3.40 -6.99
N ASP A 338 36.71 -2.81 -6.14
CA ASP A 338 36.62 -3.00 -4.71
C ASP A 338 35.35 -2.35 -4.17
N ARG A 339 34.62 -3.06 -3.30
CA ARG A 339 33.43 -2.56 -2.63
C ARG A 339 33.43 -2.96 -1.17
N LEU A 340 32.95 -2.07 -0.32
CA LEU A 340 32.74 -2.36 1.09
C LEU A 340 31.45 -3.15 1.25
N ALA A 341 31.54 -4.23 2.01
CA ALA A 341 30.40 -5.10 2.28
C ALA A 341 30.29 -5.47 3.75
N PHE A 342 29.10 -5.90 4.16
CA PHE A 342 28.85 -6.58 5.39
C PHE A 342 28.55 -8.05 5.06
N SER A 343 29.41 -8.94 5.48
CA SER A 343 29.34 -10.36 5.09
C SER A 343 28.76 -11.22 6.20
N ALA A 344 27.78 -12.03 5.85
CA ALA A 344 27.29 -13.17 6.65
C ALA A 344 27.90 -14.47 6.09
N LEU A 345 28.80 -15.08 6.84
CA LEU A 345 29.49 -16.34 6.49
C LEU A 345 28.86 -17.47 7.30
N MET A 346 28.15 -18.36 6.61
CA MET A 346 27.34 -19.41 7.24
C MET A 346 27.85 -20.79 6.89
N GLU A 347 28.12 -21.63 7.89
CA GLU A 347 28.43 -23.02 7.68
C GLU A 347 27.15 -23.83 7.55
N VAL A 348 26.97 -24.49 6.38
CA VAL A 348 25.75 -25.21 6.01
C VAL A 348 26.14 -26.58 5.45
N ASP A 349 25.45 -27.66 5.85
CA ASP A 349 25.67 -28.97 5.25
C ASP A 349 24.92 -29.12 3.91
N LYS A 350 25.18 -30.23 3.21
CA LYS A 350 24.53 -30.55 1.93
C LYS A 350 23.00 -30.69 2.01
N ASP A 351 22.46 -30.94 3.22
CA ASP A 351 21.02 -31.08 3.46
C ASP A 351 20.38 -29.75 3.93
N GLY A 352 21.12 -28.64 3.84
CA GLY A 352 20.63 -27.29 4.13
C GLY A 352 20.54 -26.95 5.65
N ARG A 353 21.23 -27.71 6.53
CA ARG A 353 21.28 -27.40 7.97
C ARG A 353 22.40 -26.42 8.26
N ARG A 354 22.07 -25.25 8.84
CA ARG A 354 23.06 -24.27 9.31
C ARG A 354 23.61 -24.68 10.68
N TYR A 355 24.93 -24.71 10.81
CA TYR A 355 25.68 -25.04 12.04
C TYR A 355 26.16 -23.79 12.76
N GLY A 356 26.42 -22.71 12.04
CA GLY A 356 26.86 -21.45 12.61
C GLY A 356 26.85 -20.32 11.59
N ALA A 357 27.02 -19.10 12.11
CA ALA A 357 27.20 -17.91 11.28
C ALA A 357 28.24 -16.98 11.93
N LYS A 358 29.03 -16.32 11.09
CA LYS A 358 29.98 -15.24 11.47
C LYS A 358 29.64 -14.01 10.64
N PHE A 359 29.65 -12.86 11.28
CA PHE A 359 29.39 -11.59 10.62
C PHE A 359 30.64 -10.71 10.68
N ALA A 360 30.94 -10.02 9.60
CA ALA A 360 32.10 -9.15 9.53
C ALA A 360 31.92 -8.05 8.48
N LYS A 361 32.37 -6.86 8.78
CA LYS A 361 32.65 -5.86 7.76
C LYS A 361 33.78 -6.40 6.87
N SER A 362 33.61 -6.35 5.57
CA SER A 362 34.54 -6.91 4.59
C SER A 362 34.80 -5.96 3.44
N VAL A 363 35.83 -6.28 2.65
CA VAL A 363 36.05 -5.71 1.32
C VAL A 363 35.99 -6.87 0.33
N ILE A 364 35.21 -6.69 -0.73
CA ILE A 364 35.00 -7.65 -1.80
C ILE A 364 35.36 -7.07 -3.17
N CYS A 365 35.60 -7.94 -4.15
CA CYS A 365 35.69 -7.59 -5.56
C CYS A 365 34.85 -8.60 -6.34
N SER A 366 33.61 -8.23 -6.71
CA SER A 366 32.73 -9.11 -7.48
C SER A 366 33.36 -9.49 -8.81
N LYS A 367 33.41 -10.81 -9.11
CA LYS A 367 34.05 -11.33 -10.32
C LYS A 367 33.18 -11.19 -11.56
N ALA A 368 31.85 -11.18 -11.38
CA ALA A 368 30.90 -11.03 -12.46
C ALA A 368 29.58 -10.43 -11.98
N ARG A 369 28.93 -9.63 -12.82
CA ARG A 369 27.52 -9.32 -12.75
C ARG A 369 26.78 -10.39 -13.55
N MET A 370 26.10 -11.30 -12.87
CA MET A 370 25.19 -12.23 -13.49
C MET A 370 23.77 -11.68 -13.50
N THR A 371 22.94 -12.17 -14.42
CA THR A 371 21.51 -11.88 -14.37
C THR A 371 20.73 -13.18 -14.14
N TYR A 372 19.52 -13.07 -13.60
CA TYR A 372 18.64 -14.22 -13.42
C TYR A 372 18.51 -15.01 -14.73
N ASN A 373 18.28 -14.34 -15.85
CA ASN A 373 18.18 -14.95 -17.17
C ASN A 373 19.43 -15.73 -17.57
N LYS A 374 20.63 -15.18 -17.32
CA LYS A 374 21.89 -15.86 -17.65
C LYS A 374 22.11 -17.09 -16.79
N VAL A 375 21.89 -16.97 -15.47
CA VAL A 375 22.08 -18.10 -14.54
C VAL A 375 21.06 -19.19 -14.83
N ASN A 376 19.80 -18.88 -15.09
CA ASN A 376 18.78 -19.85 -15.48
C ASN A 376 19.19 -20.63 -16.75
N LYS A 377 19.73 -19.96 -17.78
CA LYS A 377 20.23 -20.58 -18.99
C LYS A 377 21.48 -21.47 -18.74
N ILE A 378 22.39 -21.03 -17.85
CA ILE A 378 23.56 -21.81 -17.43
C ILE A 378 23.11 -23.13 -16.76
N LEU A 379 22.16 -23.04 -15.83
CA LEU A 379 21.59 -24.19 -15.12
C LEU A 379 20.83 -25.12 -16.07
N ALA A 380 20.15 -24.54 -17.07
CA ALA A 380 19.49 -25.31 -18.15
C ALA A 380 20.45 -25.94 -19.18
N GLY A 381 21.76 -25.68 -19.09
CA GLY A 381 22.77 -26.31 -19.93
C GLY A 381 23.13 -25.54 -21.21
N ASP A 382 22.86 -24.23 -21.30
CA ASP A 382 23.27 -23.42 -22.45
C ASP A 382 24.78 -23.47 -22.67
N LYS A 383 25.21 -23.96 -23.82
CA LYS A 383 26.64 -24.23 -24.11
C LYS A 383 27.45 -22.93 -24.20
N GLY A 384 26.89 -21.87 -24.81
CA GLY A 384 27.60 -20.62 -25.03
C GLY A 384 27.88 -19.89 -23.71
N LEU A 385 26.84 -19.74 -22.87
CA LEU A 385 27.01 -19.13 -21.57
C LEU A 385 27.85 -19.94 -20.60
N ARG A 386 27.77 -21.28 -20.66
CA ARG A 386 28.65 -22.18 -19.87
C ARG A 386 30.11 -22.11 -20.28
N GLU A 387 30.42 -21.83 -21.53
CA GLU A 387 31.79 -21.61 -22.00
C GLU A 387 32.27 -20.19 -21.58
N GLU A 388 31.44 -19.16 -21.77
CA GLU A 388 31.74 -17.76 -21.38
C GLU A 388 32.03 -17.63 -19.88
N TYR A 389 31.19 -18.29 -19.03
CA TYR A 389 31.26 -18.25 -17.59
C TYR A 389 31.75 -19.52 -16.93
N ALA A 390 32.65 -20.28 -17.63
CA ALA A 390 33.14 -21.58 -17.19
C ALA A 390 33.69 -21.59 -15.74
N PHE A 391 34.27 -20.46 -15.30
CA PHE A 391 34.85 -20.30 -13.97
C PHE A 391 33.84 -20.33 -12.82
N LEU A 392 32.54 -20.14 -13.09
CA LEU A 392 31.49 -20.09 -12.05
C LEU A 392 30.43 -21.21 -12.20
N VAL A 393 30.43 -21.96 -13.33
CA VAL A 393 29.37 -22.94 -13.60
C VAL A 393 29.23 -23.99 -12.48
N GLU A 394 30.33 -24.61 -12.04
CA GLU A 394 30.30 -25.62 -10.96
C GLU A 394 29.78 -25.04 -9.66
N THR A 395 30.17 -23.79 -9.35
CA THR A 395 29.70 -23.07 -8.16
C THR A 395 28.21 -22.78 -8.25
N ALA A 396 27.72 -22.32 -9.41
CA ALA A 396 26.29 -22.02 -9.62
C ALA A 396 25.42 -23.30 -9.50
N GLU A 397 25.87 -24.43 -10.09
CA GLU A 397 25.18 -25.71 -9.94
C GLU A 397 25.15 -26.19 -8.47
N THR A 398 26.27 -26.04 -7.76
CA THR A 398 26.35 -26.40 -6.32
C THR A 398 25.45 -25.50 -5.47
N MET A 399 25.43 -24.18 -5.74
CA MET A 399 24.53 -23.22 -5.09
C MET A 399 23.07 -23.58 -5.33
N ASN A 400 22.70 -23.97 -6.56
CA ASN A 400 21.34 -24.39 -6.88
C ASN A 400 20.91 -25.65 -6.11
N ASN A 401 21.80 -26.63 -6.01
CA ASN A 401 21.53 -27.83 -5.21
C ASN A 401 21.36 -27.51 -3.73
N LEU A 402 22.18 -26.61 -3.20
CA LEU A 402 22.06 -26.15 -1.80
C LEU A 402 20.74 -25.37 -1.59
N ALA A 403 20.37 -24.51 -2.52
CA ALA A 403 19.11 -23.77 -2.46
C ALA A 403 17.89 -24.70 -2.42
N HIS A 404 17.89 -25.77 -3.22
CA HIS A 404 16.84 -26.80 -3.16
C HIS A 404 16.79 -27.50 -1.79
N ALA A 405 17.93 -27.77 -1.18
CA ALA A 405 17.97 -28.36 0.17
C ALA A 405 17.43 -27.41 1.24
N LEU A 406 17.78 -26.10 1.15
CA LEU A 406 17.28 -25.05 2.04
C LEU A 406 15.78 -24.88 1.89
N TYR A 407 15.28 -24.77 0.65
CA TYR A 407 13.85 -24.69 0.33
C TYR A 407 13.08 -25.88 0.91
N LYS A 408 13.56 -27.11 0.68
CA LYS A 408 12.94 -28.32 1.23
C LYS A 408 12.80 -28.26 2.74
N ARG A 409 13.84 -27.85 3.45
CA ARG A 409 13.80 -27.69 4.91
C ARG A 409 12.82 -26.60 5.35
N ARG A 410 12.75 -25.49 4.64
CA ARG A 410 11.81 -24.41 4.91
C ARG A 410 10.36 -24.89 4.78
N ILE A 411 10.05 -25.65 3.73
CA ILE A 411 8.71 -26.23 3.55
C ILE A 411 8.41 -27.33 4.60
N GLU A 412 9.37 -28.18 4.93
CA GLU A 412 9.23 -29.19 6.00
C GLU A 412 9.02 -28.55 7.38
N ARG A 413 9.60 -27.38 7.63
CA ARG A 413 9.36 -26.56 8.85
C ARG A 413 7.94 -26.04 8.93
N GLY A 414 7.22 -25.94 7.83
CA GLY A 414 5.84 -25.47 7.75
C GLY A 414 5.66 -24.09 7.10
N ALA A 415 6.65 -23.57 6.37
CA ALA A 415 6.50 -22.34 5.63
C ALA A 415 5.38 -22.43 4.58
N LEU A 416 4.66 -21.33 4.37
CA LEU A 416 3.62 -21.22 3.35
C LEU A 416 4.24 -20.74 2.03
N GLU A 417 4.03 -21.49 0.96
CA GLU A 417 4.42 -21.09 -0.37
C GLU A 417 3.22 -20.44 -1.08
N LEU A 418 3.13 -19.14 -0.93
CA LEU A 418 2.11 -18.30 -1.57
C LEU A 418 2.67 -17.79 -2.90
N ASP A 419 2.68 -18.66 -3.90
CA ASP A 419 3.14 -18.34 -5.26
C ASP A 419 1.96 -17.76 -6.06
N ILE A 420 1.73 -16.46 -5.89
CA ILE A 420 0.69 -15.72 -6.60
C ILE A 420 1.37 -15.07 -7.80
N PRO A 421 0.88 -15.32 -9.03
CA PRO A 421 1.45 -14.69 -10.23
C PRO A 421 1.35 -13.17 -10.15
N GLU A 422 2.47 -12.48 -10.37
CA GLU A 422 2.54 -11.02 -10.46
C GLU A 422 2.58 -10.61 -11.93
N ALA A 423 1.82 -9.58 -12.30
CA ALA A 423 1.87 -9.02 -13.64
C ALA A 423 3.18 -8.23 -13.82
N GLU A 424 3.92 -8.50 -14.89
CA GLU A 424 5.08 -7.75 -15.33
C GLU A 424 4.66 -6.87 -16.50
N ILE A 425 4.81 -5.56 -16.37
CA ILE A 425 4.48 -4.58 -17.39
C ILE A 425 5.77 -4.17 -18.09
N ARG A 426 5.89 -4.46 -19.38
CA ARG A 426 7.02 -4.03 -20.19
C ARG A 426 6.70 -2.74 -20.92
N VAL A 427 7.61 -1.79 -20.86
CA VAL A 427 7.50 -0.49 -21.55
C VAL A 427 8.54 -0.39 -22.66
N ASP A 428 8.25 0.44 -23.65
CA ASP A 428 9.21 0.82 -24.70
C ASP A 428 10.15 1.95 -24.22
N GLU A 429 11.01 2.42 -25.11
CA GLU A 429 11.99 3.50 -24.84
C GLU A 429 11.30 4.85 -24.47
N ASN A 430 10.02 5.01 -24.77
CA ASN A 430 9.21 6.19 -24.46
C ASN A 430 8.36 5.99 -23.20
N GLY A 431 8.52 4.89 -22.47
CA GLY A 431 7.74 4.58 -21.28
C GLY A 431 6.32 4.07 -21.58
N LYS A 432 5.96 3.77 -22.84
CA LYS A 432 4.64 3.27 -23.20
C LYS A 432 4.54 1.76 -22.97
N PRO A 433 3.47 1.24 -22.33
CA PRO A 433 3.30 -0.20 -22.12
C PRO A 433 3.09 -0.93 -23.44
N VAL A 434 3.90 -1.96 -23.69
CA VAL A 434 3.87 -2.76 -24.93
C VAL A 434 3.46 -4.20 -24.70
N GLU A 435 3.66 -4.74 -23.51
CA GLU A 435 3.31 -6.11 -23.15
C GLU A 435 2.99 -6.21 -21.66
N ILE A 436 1.98 -7.02 -21.32
CA ILE A 436 1.67 -7.41 -19.94
C ILE A 436 1.64 -8.93 -19.90
N ARG A 437 2.46 -9.51 -19.02
CA ARG A 437 2.55 -10.96 -18.84
C ARG A 437 2.76 -11.28 -17.35
N PHE A 438 2.51 -12.52 -16.97
CA PHE A 438 2.92 -12.97 -15.65
C PHE A 438 4.43 -13.21 -15.57
N ARG A 439 5.04 -12.72 -14.51
CA ARG A 439 6.43 -12.96 -14.19
C ARG A 439 6.64 -14.43 -13.82
N GLU A 440 7.50 -15.11 -14.56
CA GLU A 440 7.93 -16.46 -14.23
C GLU A 440 9.18 -16.41 -13.34
N ARG A 441 9.11 -17.07 -12.18
CA ARG A 441 10.25 -17.17 -11.24
C ARG A 441 11.05 -18.42 -11.58
N GLY A 442 12.29 -18.23 -12.04
CA GLY A 442 13.22 -19.29 -12.38
C GLY A 442 13.96 -19.86 -11.16
N GLU A 443 14.89 -20.77 -11.42
CA GLU A 443 15.70 -21.40 -10.38
C GLU A 443 16.69 -20.43 -9.72
N SER A 444 17.22 -19.47 -10.48
CA SER A 444 18.16 -18.49 -9.96
C SER A 444 17.52 -17.49 -8.99
N GLU A 445 16.28 -17.08 -9.23
CA GLU A 445 15.51 -16.24 -8.31
C GLU A 445 15.27 -16.97 -6.99
N LYS A 446 14.87 -18.23 -7.03
CA LYS A 446 14.67 -19.08 -5.84
C LYS A 446 15.98 -19.30 -5.08
N LEU A 447 17.11 -19.45 -5.82
CA LEU A 447 18.44 -19.60 -5.22
C LEU A 447 18.80 -18.38 -4.38
N ILE A 448 18.68 -17.19 -4.95
CA ILE A 448 19.00 -15.94 -4.25
C ILE A 448 18.04 -15.75 -3.06
N GLU A 449 16.74 -15.99 -3.26
CA GLU A 449 15.75 -15.91 -2.17
C GLU A 449 16.16 -16.77 -0.97
N GLU A 450 16.47 -18.06 -1.18
CA GLU A 450 16.85 -18.94 -0.08
C GLU A 450 18.13 -18.50 0.64
N PHE A 451 19.11 -17.97 -0.09
CA PHE A 451 20.35 -17.46 0.51
C PHE A 451 20.12 -16.19 1.32
N MET A 452 19.28 -15.27 0.81
CA MET A 452 18.89 -14.05 1.54
C MET A 452 18.08 -14.40 2.80
N LEU A 453 17.15 -15.35 2.72
CA LEU A 453 16.40 -15.85 3.87
C LEU A 453 17.34 -16.41 4.95
N GLN A 454 18.37 -17.19 4.56
CA GLN A 454 19.35 -17.71 5.52
C GLN A 454 20.15 -16.61 6.22
N ALA A 455 20.57 -15.58 5.48
CA ALA A 455 21.29 -14.44 6.06
C ALA A 455 20.39 -13.66 7.03
N ASN A 456 19.17 -13.33 6.62
CA ASN A 456 18.19 -12.62 7.42
C ASN A 456 17.86 -13.39 8.72
N GLU A 457 17.60 -14.70 8.64
CA GLU A 457 17.37 -15.56 9.82
C GLU A 457 18.61 -15.63 10.73
N ALA A 458 19.83 -15.68 10.16
CA ALA A 458 21.06 -15.77 10.93
C ALA A 458 21.34 -14.51 11.75
N VAL A 459 21.15 -13.34 11.14
CA VAL A 459 21.31 -12.05 11.82
C VAL A 459 20.23 -11.88 12.88
N ALA A 460 18.97 -12.16 12.55
CA ALA A 460 17.86 -12.08 13.50
C ALA A 460 18.08 -12.98 14.73
N GLU A 461 18.54 -14.22 14.50
CA GLU A 461 18.86 -15.15 15.58
C GLU A 461 19.99 -14.64 16.48
N TYR A 462 21.02 -14.03 15.87
CA TYR A 462 22.16 -13.45 16.60
C TYR A 462 21.73 -12.31 17.52
N MET A 463 20.92 -11.39 17.02
CA MET A 463 20.43 -10.23 17.76
C MET A 463 19.41 -10.63 18.83
N CYS A 464 18.40 -11.42 18.49
CA CYS A 464 17.33 -11.83 19.41
C CYS A 464 17.84 -12.68 20.58
N LYS A 465 18.73 -13.67 20.34
CA LYS A 465 19.29 -14.50 21.42
C LYS A 465 20.16 -13.74 22.41
N ARG A 466 20.59 -12.54 22.05
CA ARG A 466 21.40 -11.65 22.92
C ARG A 466 20.59 -10.50 23.48
N GLU A 467 19.28 -10.47 23.17
CA GLU A 467 18.35 -9.42 23.61
C GLU A 467 18.85 -8.01 23.20
N LEU A 468 19.40 -7.89 21.97
CA LEU A 468 19.95 -6.65 21.45
C LEU A 468 18.89 -5.94 20.61
N PRO A 469 18.77 -4.60 20.70
CA PRO A 469 17.81 -3.84 19.91
C PRO A 469 18.13 -3.90 18.41
N THR A 470 17.10 -4.07 17.61
CA THR A 470 17.15 -4.01 16.15
C THR A 470 15.73 -3.93 15.58
N VAL A 471 15.60 -3.74 14.26
CA VAL A 471 14.31 -3.77 13.59
C VAL A 471 14.06 -5.17 13.02
N TYR A 472 13.04 -5.85 13.53
CA TYR A 472 12.61 -7.16 13.03
C TYR A 472 11.55 -7.03 11.94
N ARG A 473 11.43 -8.05 11.08
CA ARG A 473 10.33 -8.24 10.15
C ARG A 473 9.40 -9.30 10.72
N VAL A 474 8.25 -8.90 11.20
CA VAL A 474 7.33 -9.77 11.92
C VAL A 474 6.07 -10.06 11.11
N HIS A 475 5.52 -11.24 11.31
CA HIS A 475 4.25 -11.64 10.71
C HIS A 475 3.47 -12.44 11.73
N GLU A 476 2.40 -11.86 12.21
CA GLU A 476 1.56 -12.43 13.26
C GLU A 476 0.71 -13.60 12.76
N ASN A 477 0.14 -14.35 13.69
CA ASN A 477 -0.83 -15.37 13.34
C ASN A 477 -2.08 -14.76 12.70
N PRO A 478 -2.70 -15.44 11.75
CA PRO A 478 -3.92 -14.95 11.12
C PRO A 478 -5.10 -14.90 12.10
N ASP A 479 -6.01 -13.96 11.86
CA ASP A 479 -7.26 -13.81 12.60
C ASP A 479 -8.14 -15.07 12.44
N PRO A 480 -8.58 -15.72 13.54
CA PRO A 480 -9.45 -16.88 13.47
C PRO A 480 -10.77 -16.65 12.73
N ASP A 481 -11.32 -15.44 12.74
CA ASP A 481 -12.56 -15.10 12.05
C ASP A 481 -12.34 -15.08 10.53
N LYS A 482 -11.25 -14.49 10.07
CA LYS A 482 -10.86 -14.55 8.66
C LYS A 482 -10.58 -15.97 8.21
N LEU A 483 -9.95 -16.78 9.06
CA LEU A 483 -9.72 -18.19 8.77
C LEU A 483 -11.02 -19.00 8.69
N ARG A 484 -12.07 -18.66 9.48
CA ARG A 484 -13.40 -19.29 9.34
C ARG A 484 -14.02 -19.01 7.96
N VAL A 485 -13.86 -17.80 7.45
CA VAL A 485 -14.31 -17.44 6.10
C VAL A 485 -13.54 -18.29 5.08
N PHE A 486 -12.19 -18.31 5.15
CA PHE A 486 -11.37 -19.14 4.28
C PHE A 486 -11.76 -20.62 4.32
N ALA A 487 -11.97 -21.18 5.53
CA ALA A 487 -12.37 -22.57 5.70
C ALA A 487 -13.70 -22.89 5.00
N SER A 488 -14.65 -21.94 4.97
CA SER A 488 -15.93 -22.10 4.26
C SER A 488 -15.73 -22.22 2.75
N PHE A 489 -14.79 -21.44 2.19
CA PHE A 489 -14.42 -21.50 0.76
C PHE A 489 -13.62 -22.75 0.39
N ALA A 490 -12.77 -23.25 1.28
CA ALA A 490 -11.96 -24.44 1.03
C ALA A 490 -12.77 -25.76 1.11
N ARG A 491 -13.87 -25.76 1.89
CA ARG A 491 -14.72 -26.95 2.12
C ARG A 491 -15.30 -27.59 0.85
N PRO A 492 -15.84 -26.84 -0.14
CA PRO A 492 -16.35 -27.43 -1.38
C PRO A 492 -15.31 -28.20 -2.17
N PHE A 493 -14.02 -27.87 -2.01
CA PHE A 493 -12.88 -28.55 -2.64
C PHE A 493 -12.37 -29.74 -1.83
N GLY A 494 -13.06 -30.10 -0.73
CA GLY A 494 -12.73 -31.25 0.11
C GLY A 494 -11.76 -30.98 1.25
N TYR A 495 -11.30 -29.74 1.43
CA TYR A 495 -10.39 -29.38 2.51
C TYR A 495 -11.15 -29.15 3.83
N ARG A 496 -10.52 -29.62 4.93
CA ARG A 496 -10.99 -29.40 6.28
C ARG A 496 -9.96 -28.54 7.01
N ILE A 497 -10.27 -27.27 7.20
CA ILE A 497 -9.45 -26.31 7.91
C ILE A 497 -10.01 -26.13 9.31
N ASP A 498 -9.14 -26.19 10.32
CA ASP A 498 -9.46 -25.87 11.71
C ASP A 498 -9.02 -24.43 12.04
N PRO A 499 -9.92 -23.45 12.05
CA PRO A 499 -9.57 -22.05 12.30
C PRO A 499 -9.05 -21.79 13.72
N SER A 500 -9.30 -22.73 14.65
CA SER A 500 -8.82 -22.60 16.05
C SER A 500 -7.34 -22.96 16.22
N LYS A 501 -6.71 -23.48 15.17
CA LYS A 501 -5.31 -23.90 15.17
C LYS A 501 -4.53 -23.20 14.04
N PRO A 502 -4.43 -21.88 14.07
CA PRO A 502 -3.71 -21.14 13.04
C PRO A 502 -2.23 -21.53 12.95
N GLU A 503 -1.63 -21.98 14.05
CA GLU A 503 -0.24 -22.43 14.11
C GLU A 503 0.04 -23.73 13.34
N ASP A 504 -0.96 -24.55 13.07
CA ASP A 504 -0.85 -25.76 12.24
C ASP A 504 -0.88 -25.39 10.74
N THR A 505 0.26 -24.96 10.22
CA THR A 505 0.40 -24.53 8.82
C THR A 505 0.31 -25.69 7.82
N ALA A 506 0.42 -26.97 8.27
CA ALA A 506 0.33 -28.13 7.39
C ALA A 506 -1.05 -28.24 6.69
N GLN A 507 -2.11 -27.80 7.36
CA GLN A 507 -3.45 -27.72 6.77
C GLN A 507 -3.49 -26.78 5.55
N PHE A 508 -2.81 -25.61 5.64
CA PHE A 508 -2.75 -24.63 4.56
C PHE A 508 -1.80 -25.07 3.44
N GLN A 509 -0.66 -25.68 3.78
CA GLN A 509 0.24 -26.27 2.79
C GLN A 509 -0.46 -27.34 1.93
N THR A 510 -1.40 -28.08 2.51
CA THR A 510 -2.18 -29.08 1.78
C THR A 510 -3.09 -28.42 0.74
N VAL A 511 -3.74 -27.30 1.08
CA VAL A 511 -4.54 -26.51 0.15
C VAL A 511 -3.67 -25.94 -0.97
N LEU A 512 -2.53 -25.31 -0.61
CA LEU A 512 -1.63 -24.69 -1.59
C LEU A 512 -1.08 -25.70 -2.59
N ARG A 513 -0.70 -26.90 -2.12
CA ARG A 513 -0.26 -28.01 -3.01
C ARG A 513 -1.38 -28.50 -3.93
N GLY A 514 -2.62 -28.57 -3.42
CA GLY A 514 -3.76 -28.95 -4.25
C GLY A 514 -4.07 -27.93 -5.33
N ALA A 515 -4.01 -26.63 -4.98
CA ALA A 515 -4.25 -25.53 -5.90
C ALA A 515 -3.24 -25.44 -7.06
N LYS A 516 -1.96 -25.84 -6.82
CA LYS A 516 -0.97 -25.93 -7.90
C LYS A 516 -1.33 -26.96 -8.98
N ASN A 517 -2.04 -28.03 -8.60
CA ASN A 517 -2.33 -29.17 -9.47
C ASN A 517 -3.72 -29.12 -10.13
N ASP A 518 -4.61 -28.23 -9.68
CA ASP A 518 -5.97 -28.12 -10.18
C ASP A 518 -6.33 -26.66 -10.49
N PRO A 519 -6.50 -26.30 -11.77
CA PRO A 519 -6.87 -24.94 -12.18
C PRO A 519 -8.14 -24.40 -11.50
N LYS A 520 -9.07 -25.29 -11.13
CA LYS A 520 -10.32 -24.88 -10.44
C LYS A 520 -10.08 -24.38 -9.01
N GLN A 521 -8.91 -24.63 -8.45
CA GLN A 521 -8.54 -24.26 -7.10
C GLN A 521 -7.58 -23.06 -7.05
N ARG A 522 -7.26 -22.44 -8.19
CA ARG A 522 -6.33 -21.28 -8.29
C ARG A 522 -6.72 -20.10 -7.41
N VAL A 523 -7.98 -19.99 -7.05
CA VAL A 523 -8.49 -18.93 -6.15
C VAL A 523 -8.07 -19.13 -4.69
N LEU A 524 -7.83 -20.37 -4.24
CA LEU A 524 -7.57 -20.66 -2.83
C LEU A 524 -6.31 -20.01 -2.27
N PRO A 525 -5.16 -19.94 -2.99
CA PRO A 525 -3.99 -19.19 -2.53
C PRO A 525 -4.28 -17.71 -2.25
N THR A 526 -5.02 -17.04 -3.14
CA THR A 526 -5.41 -15.63 -2.98
C THR A 526 -6.33 -15.43 -1.77
N LEU A 527 -7.32 -16.31 -1.60
CA LEU A 527 -8.22 -16.25 -0.43
C LEU A 527 -7.49 -16.52 0.88
N LEU A 528 -6.51 -17.43 0.87
CA LEU A 528 -5.64 -17.67 2.03
C LEU A 528 -4.82 -16.43 2.34
N LEU A 529 -4.17 -15.81 1.34
CA LEU A 529 -3.39 -14.58 1.53
C LEU A 529 -4.24 -13.46 2.15
N LEU A 530 -5.47 -13.27 1.69
CA LEU A 530 -6.40 -12.26 2.24
C LEU A 530 -6.80 -12.55 3.69
N SER A 531 -6.67 -13.81 4.13
CA SER A 531 -6.97 -14.24 5.50
C SER A 531 -5.79 -14.07 6.46
N LEU A 532 -4.57 -13.89 5.91
CA LEU A 532 -3.37 -13.68 6.71
C LEU A 532 -3.28 -12.23 7.21
N ALA A 533 -2.53 -12.02 8.30
CA ALA A 533 -2.10 -10.70 8.71
C ALA A 533 -1.11 -10.11 7.69
N ARG A 534 -0.91 -8.80 7.69
CA ARG A 534 0.22 -8.21 6.95
C ARG A 534 1.49 -8.30 7.78
N ALA A 535 2.60 -8.61 7.13
CA ALA A 535 3.91 -8.47 7.76
C ALA A 535 4.21 -6.97 7.99
N ARG A 536 4.90 -6.66 9.10
CA ARG A 536 5.29 -5.31 9.49
C ARG A 536 6.69 -5.30 10.08
N TYR A 537 7.26 -4.13 10.24
CA TYR A 537 8.47 -3.97 11.02
C TYR A 537 8.11 -3.75 12.50
N ALA A 538 8.97 -4.24 13.41
CA ALA A 538 8.82 -4.08 14.85
C ALA A 538 10.18 -4.15 15.53
N ASP A 539 10.28 -3.58 16.72
CA ASP A 539 11.43 -3.69 17.62
C ASP A 539 11.40 -5.00 18.44
N GLU A 540 10.29 -5.73 18.40
CA GLU A 540 10.10 -7.01 19.10
C GLU A 540 10.24 -8.22 18.16
N CYS A 541 10.91 -9.29 18.63
CA CYS A 541 11.14 -10.54 17.91
C CYS A 541 10.02 -11.55 18.15
N ILE A 542 8.87 -11.38 17.50
CA ILE A 542 7.72 -12.31 17.59
C ILE A 542 7.73 -13.42 16.53
N GLY A 543 8.68 -13.38 15.58
CA GLY A 543 8.80 -14.35 14.48
C GLY A 543 7.98 -13.98 13.25
N HIS A 544 8.01 -14.86 12.24
CA HIS A 544 7.35 -14.64 10.95
C HIS A 544 6.48 -15.84 10.57
N TYR A 545 5.16 -15.69 10.67
CA TYR A 545 4.19 -16.77 10.46
C TYR A 545 4.30 -17.44 9.08
N GLY A 546 4.26 -16.66 8.00
CA GLY A 546 4.30 -17.19 6.63
C GLY A 546 5.57 -17.96 6.31
N LEU A 547 6.73 -17.52 6.80
CA LEU A 547 8.02 -18.21 6.66
C LEU A 547 8.21 -19.34 7.69
N LYS A 548 7.34 -19.41 8.69
CA LYS A 548 7.51 -20.27 9.88
C LYS A 548 8.89 -20.09 10.51
N ALA A 549 9.40 -18.86 10.46
CA ALA A 549 10.69 -18.48 11.01
C ALA A 549 10.51 -17.97 12.44
N LYS A 550 11.30 -18.52 13.36
CA LYS A 550 11.29 -18.08 14.77
C LYS A 550 11.95 -16.71 14.94
N PHE A 551 12.94 -16.42 14.13
CA PHE A 551 13.74 -15.20 14.11
C PHE A 551 13.77 -14.70 12.67
N TYR A 552 13.38 -13.46 12.42
CA TYR A 552 13.45 -12.90 11.09
C TYR A 552 13.57 -11.38 11.13
N LEU A 553 14.47 -10.85 10.34
CA LEU A 553 14.60 -9.43 10.06
C LEU A 553 15.02 -9.24 8.60
N HIS A 554 15.03 -8.02 8.13
CA HIS A 554 15.61 -7.67 6.85
C HIS A 554 17.03 -7.10 7.07
N PHE A 555 18.00 -7.67 6.34
CA PHE A 555 19.42 -7.31 6.41
C PHE A 555 20.04 -7.14 5.01
N THR A 556 19.40 -7.71 3.99
CA THR A 556 20.01 -7.98 2.69
C THR A 556 19.82 -6.90 1.63
N SER A 557 19.13 -5.77 1.94
CA SER A 557 18.89 -4.72 0.95
C SER A 557 18.94 -3.29 1.53
N PRO A 558 20.07 -2.85 2.11
CA PRO A 558 20.19 -1.54 2.75
C PRO A 558 20.25 -0.36 1.78
N ILE A 559 20.48 -0.58 0.48
CA ILE A 559 20.41 0.48 -0.55
C ILE A 559 18.98 0.98 -0.71
N ARG A 560 18.02 0.07 -0.60
CA ARG A 560 16.61 0.34 -0.90
C ARG A 560 15.65 0.16 0.27
N ARG A 561 16.08 -0.28 1.46
CA ARG A 561 15.24 -0.40 2.66
C ARG A 561 15.96 0.14 3.89
N TYR A 562 15.34 1.11 4.56
CA TYR A 562 15.90 1.74 5.76
C TYR A 562 16.06 0.77 6.96
N PRO A 563 15.13 -0.16 7.26
CA PRO A 563 15.30 -1.10 8.37
C PRO A 563 16.53 -2.01 8.21
N ASP A 564 16.92 -2.35 6.99
CA ASP A 564 18.17 -3.08 6.72
C ASP A 564 19.40 -2.25 7.12
N LEU A 565 19.39 -0.94 6.81
CA LEU A 565 20.45 -0.02 7.20
C LEU A 565 20.57 0.07 8.73
N VAL A 566 19.44 0.14 9.44
CA VAL A 566 19.39 0.12 10.92
C VAL A 566 19.92 -1.22 11.44
N ALA A 567 19.51 -2.36 10.87
CA ALA A 567 20.01 -3.68 11.25
C ALA A 567 21.53 -3.78 11.09
N HIS A 568 22.11 -3.20 10.01
CA HIS A 568 23.56 -3.12 9.82
C HIS A 568 24.25 -2.34 10.94
N ARG A 569 23.72 -1.19 11.33
CA ARG A 569 24.25 -0.36 12.40
C ARG A 569 24.22 -1.07 13.74
N MET A 570 23.09 -1.69 14.09
CA MET A 570 22.91 -2.42 15.35
C MET A 570 23.81 -3.66 15.40
N LEU A 571 23.90 -4.43 14.31
CA LEU A 571 24.79 -5.57 14.23
C LEU A 571 26.26 -5.16 14.37
N GLN A 572 26.69 -4.06 13.72
CA GLN A 572 28.06 -3.55 13.86
C GLN A 572 28.35 -3.18 15.31
N LYS A 573 27.47 -2.45 15.98
CA LYS A 573 27.60 -2.06 17.37
C LYS A 573 27.75 -3.29 18.28
N ALA A 574 26.93 -4.33 18.04
CA ALA A 574 27.02 -5.61 18.74
C ALA A 574 28.34 -6.33 18.54
N LEU A 575 28.90 -6.32 17.31
CA LEU A 575 30.17 -6.97 16.99
C LEU A 575 31.38 -6.24 17.59
N LEU A 576 31.28 -4.91 17.74
CA LEU A 576 32.30 -4.12 18.43
C LEU A 576 32.24 -4.21 19.95
N GLY A 577 31.17 -4.81 20.51
CA GLY A 577 30.93 -4.89 21.92
C GLY A 577 30.60 -3.55 22.58
N GLU A 578 30.04 -2.63 21.81
CA GLU A 578 29.59 -1.33 22.29
C GLU A 578 28.30 -1.47 23.12
N GLU A 579 28.13 -0.62 24.13
CA GLU A 579 26.92 -0.59 24.94
C GLU A 579 25.74 -0.03 24.18
N PHE A 580 24.59 -0.69 24.28
CA PHE A 580 23.32 -0.20 23.78
C PHE A 580 22.66 0.73 24.80
N THR A 581 22.03 1.77 24.30
CA THR A 581 21.39 2.81 25.11
C THR A 581 19.89 2.86 24.82
N ALA A 582 19.13 3.52 25.69
CA ALA A 582 17.71 3.78 25.43
C ALA A 582 17.45 4.56 24.13
N ALA A 583 18.44 5.35 23.65
CA ALA A 583 18.35 6.02 22.35
C ALA A 583 18.37 5.04 21.17
N ASP A 584 19.16 3.95 21.27
CA ASP A 584 19.19 2.89 20.25
C ASP A 584 17.83 2.15 20.19
N GLU A 585 17.21 1.89 21.34
CA GLU A 585 15.88 1.26 21.44
C GLU A 585 14.82 2.18 20.80
N THR A 586 14.80 3.47 21.16
CA THR A 586 13.89 4.47 20.58
C THR A 586 14.07 4.59 19.08
N MET A 587 15.32 4.63 18.59
CA MET A 587 15.59 4.69 17.16
C MET A 587 15.07 3.45 16.43
N CYS A 588 15.18 2.25 17.00
CA CYS A 588 14.64 1.03 16.40
C CYS A 588 13.10 1.05 16.36
N GLU A 589 12.43 1.51 17.44
CA GLU A 589 10.96 1.69 17.48
C GLU A 589 10.50 2.67 16.38
N GLU A 590 11.11 3.88 16.32
CA GLU A 590 10.77 4.90 15.32
C GLU A 590 11.04 4.42 13.90
N ALA A 591 12.16 3.72 13.66
CA ALA A 591 12.50 3.16 12.36
C ALA A 591 11.53 2.05 11.94
N ALA A 592 11.05 1.22 12.86
CA ALA A 592 10.07 0.17 12.59
C ALA A 592 8.71 0.77 12.17
N ASP A 593 8.22 1.76 12.92
CA ASP A 593 6.95 2.46 12.63
C ASP A 593 7.03 3.19 11.29
N GLN A 594 8.10 3.98 11.08
CA GLN A 594 8.29 4.72 9.84
C GLN A 594 8.43 3.79 8.64
N SER A 595 9.22 2.72 8.74
CA SER A 595 9.43 1.78 7.64
C SER A 595 8.15 1.03 7.27
N THR A 596 7.32 0.66 8.26
CA THR A 596 6.01 0.04 8.01
C THR A 596 5.08 0.99 7.25
N ASN A 597 5.01 2.26 7.66
CA ASN A 597 4.19 3.27 7.00
C ASN A 597 4.67 3.56 5.58
N ARG A 598 5.98 3.66 5.39
CA ARG A 598 6.57 3.97 4.07
C ARG A 598 6.49 2.79 3.11
N GLU A 599 6.62 1.55 3.58
CA GLU A 599 6.38 0.34 2.79
C GLU A 599 4.92 0.30 2.28
N GLN A 600 3.95 0.57 3.16
CA GLN A 600 2.54 0.61 2.74
C GLN A 600 2.27 1.73 1.72
N ALA A 601 2.90 2.89 1.87
CA ALA A 601 2.80 3.97 0.92
C ALA A 601 3.43 3.59 -0.44
N ALA A 602 4.58 2.91 -0.44
CA ALA A 602 5.24 2.40 -1.63
C ALA A 602 4.37 1.36 -2.36
N ASP A 603 3.86 0.34 -1.64
CA ASP A 603 2.96 -0.68 -2.19
C ASP A 603 1.70 -0.06 -2.83
N ASN A 604 1.11 0.95 -2.18
CA ASN A 604 -0.05 1.65 -2.72
C ASN A 604 0.30 2.41 -3.99
N CYS A 605 1.44 3.11 -3.96
CA CYS A 605 1.94 3.91 -5.08
C CYS A 605 2.23 3.02 -6.30
N GLU A 606 3.00 1.95 -6.13
CA GLU A 606 3.34 0.99 -7.17
C GLU A 606 2.08 0.37 -7.79
N ARG A 607 1.17 -0.12 -6.94
CA ARG A 607 -0.09 -0.72 -7.40
C ARG A 607 -0.98 0.28 -8.16
N ASP A 608 -1.07 1.53 -7.71
CA ASP A 608 -1.94 2.51 -8.35
C ASP A 608 -1.32 3.01 -9.66
N ILE A 609 0.01 3.13 -9.76
CA ILE A 609 0.73 3.41 -11.00
C ILE A 609 0.59 2.23 -11.99
N ASP A 610 0.75 0.99 -11.53
CA ASP A 610 0.55 -0.19 -12.38
C ASP A 610 -0.84 -0.21 -13.04
N LYS A 611 -1.89 0.21 -12.29
CA LYS A 611 -3.24 0.34 -12.86
C LYS A 611 -3.31 1.36 -14.00
N LEU A 612 -2.56 2.49 -13.90
CA LEU A 612 -2.49 3.48 -14.97
C LEU A 612 -1.87 2.85 -16.24
N TYR A 613 -0.73 2.15 -16.08
CA TYR A 613 -0.06 1.46 -17.18
C TYR A 613 -0.91 0.34 -17.79
N ILE A 614 -1.57 -0.48 -16.96
CA ILE A 614 -2.48 -1.53 -17.42
C ILE A 614 -3.66 -0.92 -18.19
N ALA A 615 -4.25 0.15 -17.69
CA ALA A 615 -5.34 0.83 -18.37
C ALA A 615 -4.88 1.45 -19.70
N SER A 616 -3.70 2.07 -19.75
CA SER A 616 -3.08 2.59 -20.98
C SER A 616 -2.89 1.48 -22.03
N TYR A 617 -2.37 0.31 -21.60
CA TYR A 617 -2.23 -0.86 -22.47
C TYR A 617 -3.57 -1.34 -23.02
N MET A 618 -4.60 -1.37 -22.18
CA MET A 618 -5.92 -1.89 -22.53
C MET A 618 -6.72 -0.97 -23.45
N GLN A 619 -6.38 0.33 -23.56
CA GLN A 619 -7.08 1.26 -24.45
C GLN A 619 -7.16 0.79 -25.90
N GLN A 620 -6.12 0.13 -26.40
CA GLN A 620 -6.06 -0.36 -27.78
C GLN A 620 -7.06 -1.48 -28.09
N PHE A 621 -7.62 -2.12 -27.06
CA PHE A 621 -8.52 -3.27 -27.17
C PHE A 621 -9.98 -2.91 -26.85
N ILE A 622 -10.32 -1.62 -26.73
CA ILE A 622 -11.70 -1.21 -26.43
C ILE A 622 -12.66 -1.75 -27.49
N GLY A 623 -13.68 -2.48 -27.05
CA GLY A 623 -14.69 -3.12 -27.88
C GLY A 623 -14.43 -4.61 -28.14
N GLU A 624 -13.28 -5.14 -27.77
CA GLU A 624 -12.94 -6.56 -27.88
C GLU A 624 -13.50 -7.40 -26.73
N GLU A 625 -13.62 -8.70 -26.97
CA GLU A 625 -14.12 -9.67 -26.00
C GLU A 625 -13.01 -10.59 -25.50
N PHE A 626 -13.02 -10.85 -24.19
CA PHE A 626 -12.00 -11.65 -23.50
C PHE A 626 -12.64 -12.73 -22.64
N ASP A 627 -11.91 -13.83 -22.45
CA ASP A 627 -12.17 -14.77 -21.37
C ASP A 627 -11.57 -14.23 -20.08
N ALA A 628 -12.34 -14.28 -19.00
CA ALA A 628 -11.96 -13.73 -17.72
C ALA A 628 -12.47 -14.60 -16.57
N GLU A 629 -11.91 -14.44 -15.39
CA GLU A 629 -12.41 -15.03 -14.16
C GLU A 629 -12.74 -13.93 -13.14
N VAL A 630 -13.77 -14.13 -12.34
CA VAL A 630 -14.10 -13.21 -11.24
C VAL A 630 -12.95 -13.24 -10.22
N SER A 631 -12.29 -12.12 -10.02
CA SER A 631 -11.18 -11.91 -9.06
C SER A 631 -11.65 -11.31 -7.74
N GLY A 632 -12.78 -10.60 -7.75
CA GLY A 632 -13.33 -9.96 -6.56
C GLY A 632 -14.83 -9.69 -6.67
N VAL A 633 -15.51 -9.63 -5.53
CA VAL A 633 -16.96 -9.35 -5.48
C VAL A 633 -17.22 -8.27 -4.44
N GLN A 634 -17.94 -7.23 -4.85
CA GLN A 634 -18.34 -6.10 -4.01
C GLN A 634 -19.81 -5.77 -4.22
N SER A 635 -20.40 -5.00 -3.31
CA SER A 635 -21.81 -4.61 -3.39
C SER A 635 -22.15 -3.75 -4.62
N PHE A 636 -21.16 -3.15 -5.29
CA PHE A 636 -21.32 -2.31 -6.48
C PHE A 636 -20.97 -3.03 -7.79
N GLY A 637 -20.44 -4.28 -7.74
CA GLY A 637 -20.12 -5.06 -8.93
C GLY A 637 -19.14 -6.19 -8.68
N VAL A 638 -18.67 -6.80 -9.76
CA VAL A 638 -17.66 -7.85 -9.72
C VAL A 638 -16.39 -7.40 -10.44
N PHE A 639 -15.24 -7.67 -9.86
CA PHE A 639 -13.96 -7.53 -10.53
C PHE A 639 -13.68 -8.80 -11.32
N VAL A 640 -13.11 -8.64 -12.49
CA VAL A 640 -12.73 -9.74 -13.38
C VAL A 640 -11.29 -9.57 -13.81
N ALA A 641 -10.53 -10.66 -13.81
CA ALA A 641 -9.15 -10.71 -14.26
C ALA A 641 -9.04 -11.51 -15.56
N LEU A 642 -8.27 -10.98 -16.51
CA LEU A 642 -7.93 -11.63 -17.78
C LEU A 642 -6.74 -12.60 -17.58
N GLU A 643 -6.46 -13.47 -18.57
CA GLU A 643 -5.34 -14.40 -18.51
C GLU A 643 -3.96 -13.73 -18.38
N ASN A 644 -3.81 -12.50 -18.84
CA ASN A 644 -2.58 -11.72 -18.73
C ASN A 644 -2.45 -10.94 -17.40
N GLY A 645 -3.42 -11.07 -16.48
CA GLY A 645 -3.43 -10.38 -15.18
C GLY A 645 -4.09 -9.00 -15.20
N CYS A 646 -4.60 -8.51 -16.35
CA CYS A 646 -5.36 -7.26 -16.37
C CYS A 646 -6.68 -7.42 -15.62
N GLU A 647 -6.95 -6.55 -14.66
CA GLU A 647 -8.17 -6.56 -13.86
C GLU A 647 -9.06 -5.36 -14.17
N GLY A 648 -10.39 -5.56 -14.16
CA GLY A 648 -11.34 -4.48 -14.33
C GLY A 648 -12.69 -4.78 -13.69
N LEU A 649 -13.57 -3.77 -13.69
CA LEU A 649 -14.86 -3.81 -13.01
C LEU A 649 -16.01 -4.06 -13.96
N ILE A 650 -16.88 -5.01 -13.63
CA ILE A 650 -18.24 -5.11 -14.14
C ILE A 650 -19.17 -4.52 -13.10
N ARG A 651 -19.74 -3.36 -13.39
CA ARG A 651 -20.68 -2.70 -12.46
C ARG A 651 -21.96 -3.53 -12.31
N ALA A 652 -22.50 -3.60 -11.09
CA ALA A 652 -23.73 -4.36 -10.82
C ALA A 652 -24.90 -3.95 -11.72
N GLU A 653 -24.95 -2.69 -12.17
CA GLU A 653 -25.95 -2.15 -13.10
C GLU A 653 -25.84 -2.76 -14.50
N LEU A 654 -24.67 -3.25 -14.89
CA LEU A 654 -24.39 -3.93 -16.14
C LEU A 654 -24.59 -5.44 -16.09
N MET A 655 -24.79 -6.01 -14.91
CA MET A 655 -25.09 -7.43 -14.71
C MET A 655 -26.58 -7.66 -14.97
N THR A 656 -26.94 -7.93 -16.24
CA THR A 656 -28.31 -8.11 -16.67
C THR A 656 -28.79 -9.55 -16.53
N GLY A 657 -30.10 -9.77 -16.70
CA GLY A 657 -30.73 -11.09 -16.60
C GLY A 657 -31.33 -11.40 -15.22
N ASP A 658 -30.93 -10.67 -14.19
CA ASP A 658 -31.54 -10.76 -12.84
C ASP A 658 -31.24 -9.49 -12.02
N PHE A 659 -31.87 -9.40 -10.85
CA PHE A 659 -31.53 -8.41 -9.84
C PHE A 659 -30.53 -9.06 -8.87
N TYR A 660 -29.27 -8.63 -8.96
CA TYR A 660 -28.18 -9.21 -8.16
C TYR A 660 -28.04 -8.51 -6.80
N GLN A 661 -27.89 -9.29 -5.75
CA GLN A 661 -27.63 -8.85 -4.37
C GLN A 661 -26.29 -9.40 -3.90
N TYR A 662 -25.54 -8.57 -3.20
CA TYR A 662 -24.27 -8.95 -2.59
C TYR A 662 -24.53 -9.77 -1.31
N ASP A 663 -23.97 -10.96 -1.26
CA ASP A 663 -23.91 -11.85 -0.12
C ASP A 663 -22.51 -11.74 0.49
N GLU A 664 -22.40 -11.00 1.60
CA GLU A 664 -21.15 -10.70 2.26
C GLU A 664 -20.51 -11.94 2.90
N GLU A 665 -21.34 -12.85 3.46
CA GLU A 665 -20.88 -14.08 4.11
C GLU A 665 -20.20 -15.03 3.11
N HIS A 666 -20.66 -15.04 1.86
CA HIS A 666 -20.13 -15.91 0.81
C HIS A 666 -19.34 -15.16 -0.26
N MET A 667 -19.08 -13.86 -0.07
CA MET A 667 -18.44 -12.98 -1.07
C MET A 667 -18.97 -13.24 -2.49
N ALA A 668 -20.29 -13.19 -2.64
CA ALA A 668 -20.98 -13.56 -3.87
C ALA A 668 -21.99 -12.51 -4.31
N MET A 669 -22.10 -12.30 -5.63
CA MET A 669 -23.29 -11.66 -6.22
C MET A 669 -24.32 -12.73 -6.57
N VAL A 670 -25.50 -12.66 -5.96
CA VAL A 670 -26.56 -13.69 -6.09
C VAL A 670 -27.78 -13.09 -6.78
N GLY A 671 -28.20 -13.69 -7.89
CA GLY A 671 -29.41 -13.33 -8.61
C GLY A 671 -30.66 -13.71 -7.83
N ARG A 672 -31.54 -12.74 -7.60
CA ARG A 672 -32.73 -12.89 -6.75
C ARG A 672 -33.76 -13.88 -7.30
N HIS A 673 -33.90 -13.97 -8.62
CA HIS A 673 -34.88 -14.80 -9.30
C HIS A 673 -34.29 -16.10 -9.85
N THR A 674 -33.09 -16.03 -10.42
CA THR A 674 -32.41 -17.16 -11.06
C THR A 674 -31.58 -17.98 -10.07
N GLY A 675 -31.20 -17.41 -8.93
CA GLY A 675 -30.22 -18.00 -8.01
C GLY A 675 -28.80 -18.11 -8.57
N LYS A 676 -28.54 -17.52 -9.76
CA LYS A 676 -27.18 -17.50 -10.38
C LYS A 676 -26.23 -16.79 -9.43
N ARG A 677 -25.07 -17.40 -9.19
CA ARG A 677 -24.05 -16.86 -8.30
C ARG A 677 -22.77 -16.53 -9.08
N PHE A 678 -22.19 -15.37 -8.77
CA PHE A 678 -20.85 -15.00 -9.19
C PHE A 678 -19.98 -14.91 -7.94
N THR A 679 -19.08 -15.85 -7.81
CA THR A 679 -18.07 -15.93 -6.75
C THR A 679 -16.70 -15.81 -7.37
N ILE A 680 -15.69 -15.53 -6.56
CA ILE A 680 -14.30 -15.52 -7.01
C ILE A 680 -13.99 -16.86 -7.70
N GLY A 681 -13.27 -16.82 -8.85
CA GLY A 681 -13.00 -17.97 -9.71
C GLY A 681 -14.12 -18.36 -10.68
N THR A 682 -15.26 -17.63 -10.73
CA THR A 682 -16.29 -17.87 -11.72
C THR A 682 -15.83 -17.43 -13.11
N PRO A 683 -15.76 -18.32 -14.11
CA PRO A 683 -15.38 -17.95 -15.47
C PRO A 683 -16.46 -17.09 -16.14
N MET A 684 -16.07 -16.07 -16.87
CA MET A 684 -16.95 -15.17 -17.60
C MET A 684 -16.35 -14.80 -18.96
N ARG A 685 -17.22 -14.61 -19.98
CA ARG A 685 -16.86 -13.91 -21.20
C ARG A 685 -17.22 -12.44 -21.04
N VAL A 686 -16.26 -11.54 -21.24
CA VAL A 686 -16.43 -10.10 -21.00
C VAL A 686 -16.04 -9.28 -22.20
N LYS A 687 -16.66 -8.12 -22.36
CA LYS A 687 -16.33 -7.12 -23.38
C LYS A 687 -15.74 -5.89 -22.72
N LEU A 688 -14.62 -5.39 -23.20
CA LEU A 688 -14.00 -4.17 -22.72
C LEU A 688 -14.80 -2.94 -23.22
N LEU A 689 -15.30 -2.13 -22.30
CA LEU A 689 -16.07 -0.94 -22.59
C LEU A 689 -15.23 0.34 -22.60
N ALA A 690 -14.36 0.49 -21.60
CA ALA A 690 -13.53 1.67 -21.43
C ALA A 690 -12.28 1.33 -20.62
N ALA A 691 -11.21 2.08 -20.87
CA ALA A 691 -9.98 2.07 -20.08
C ALA A 691 -9.44 3.51 -20.01
N SER A 692 -9.03 3.97 -18.82
CA SER A 692 -8.53 5.31 -18.59
C SER A 692 -7.15 5.27 -17.95
N ASP A 693 -6.17 5.74 -18.67
CA ASP A 693 -4.77 5.83 -18.24
C ASP A 693 -4.51 6.94 -17.20
N THR A 694 -5.48 7.81 -16.98
CA THR A 694 -5.41 8.87 -15.97
C THR A 694 -6.04 8.49 -14.64
N THR A 695 -6.93 7.48 -14.63
CA THR A 695 -7.60 6.99 -13.42
C THR A 695 -7.31 5.53 -13.10
N GLY A 696 -6.66 4.80 -14.00
CA GLY A 696 -6.40 3.36 -13.87
C GLY A 696 -7.67 2.50 -13.90
N GLN A 697 -8.83 3.07 -14.29
CA GLN A 697 -10.10 2.35 -14.32
C GLN A 697 -10.27 1.60 -15.64
N ILE A 698 -10.68 0.33 -15.53
CA ILE A 698 -11.03 -0.53 -16.66
C ILE A 698 -12.45 -1.04 -16.41
N ASP A 699 -13.37 -0.71 -17.30
CA ASP A 699 -14.76 -1.10 -17.24
C ASP A 699 -15.06 -2.21 -18.26
N PHE A 700 -15.61 -3.32 -17.76
CA PHE A 700 -16.09 -4.43 -18.57
C PHE A 700 -17.63 -4.56 -18.52
N ALA A 701 -18.17 -5.29 -19.49
CA ALA A 701 -19.54 -5.80 -19.47
C ALA A 701 -19.53 -7.30 -19.78
N PRO A 702 -20.54 -8.08 -19.32
CA PRO A 702 -20.71 -9.45 -19.80
C PRO A 702 -20.92 -9.48 -21.32
N ALA A 703 -20.26 -10.40 -22.05
CA ALA A 703 -20.31 -10.50 -23.51
C ALA A 703 -21.53 -11.32 -24.01
N ASP A 704 -22.28 -11.97 -23.15
CA ASP A 704 -23.35 -12.91 -23.48
C ASP A 704 -24.68 -12.28 -23.99
N GLY A 705 -24.60 -11.10 -24.60
CA GLY A 705 -25.66 -10.53 -25.44
C GLY A 705 -26.95 -10.07 -24.72
N SER A 706 -26.99 -10.15 -23.40
CA SER A 706 -28.17 -9.76 -22.59
C SER A 706 -28.20 -8.27 -22.21
N LEU A 707 -27.26 -7.46 -22.75
CA LEU A 707 -27.19 -6.03 -22.50
C LEU A 707 -27.72 -5.21 -23.69
N PRO A 708 -28.66 -4.29 -23.45
CA PRO A 708 -28.75 -3.16 -24.34
C PRO A 708 -27.48 -2.34 -24.17
N VAL A 709 -26.62 -2.33 -25.18
CA VAL A 709 -25.53 -1.35 -25.28
C VAL A 709 -26.22 0.01 -25.23
N SER A 710 -26.22 0.66 -24.07
CA SER A 710 -26.74 2.00 -23.99
C SER A 710 -25.71 2.88 -24.69
N GLU A 711 -26.05 3.37 -25.89
CA GLU A 711 -25.30 4.38 -26.63
C GLU A 711 -24.97 5.66 -25.82
N LYS A 712 -25.29 5.67 -24.55
CA LYS A 712 -25.05 6.79 -23.61
C LYS A 712 -23.68 6.76 -22.90
N LEU A 713 -22.94 5.63 -22.94
CA LEU A 713 -21.60 5.54 -22.33
C LEU A 713 -20.49 6.03 -23.28
N ASP A 714 -20.79 6.14 -24.59
CA ASP A 714 -19.79 6.47 -25.63
C ASP A 714 -19.80 7.96 -26.06
N ARG A 715 -20.33 8.83 -25.26
CA ARG A 715 -20.14 10.27 -25.52
C ARG A 715 -19.24 10.83 -24.43
N PRO A 716 -17.94 11.11 -24.73
CA PRO A 716 -17.23 12.12 -24.00
C PRO A 716 -18.15 13.36 -24.02
N ARG A 717 -18.42 13.92 -22.85
CA ARG A 717 -19.17 15.20 -22.78
C ARG A 717 -18.49 16.15 -23.75
N ARG A 718 -19.10 16.37 -24.90
CA ARG A 718 -18.73 17.51 -25.73
C ARG A 718 -18.83 18.71 -24.81
N GLU A 719 -17.72 19.33 -24.55
CA GLU A 719 -17.64 20.65 -24.01
C GLU A 719 -18.61 21.53 -24.78
N ASP A 720 -19.49 22.21 -24.08
CA ASP A 720 -20.45 23.18 -24.58
C ASP A 720 -19.68 24.46 -25.02
N THR A 721 -18.73 24.32 -25.95
CA THR A 721 -17.95 25.43 -26.54
C THR A 721 -18.71 26.19 -27.59
N ASP A 722 -20.00 25.86 -27.88
CA ASP A 722 -20.86 26.61 -28.80
C ASP A 722 -22.12 27.17 -28.11
N ARG A 723 -21.97 27.81 -26.95
CA ARG A 723 -22.93 28.81 -26.51
C ARG A 723 -22.43 30.19 -26.91
N ALA A 724 -22.65 30.52 -28.22
CA ALA A 724 -22.71 31.91 -28.63
C ALA A 724 -23.68 32.68 -27.73
N PRO A 725 -23.34 33.90 -27.29
CA PRO A 725 -24.16 34.67 -26.35
C PRO A 725 -25.55 34.87 -26.99
N ARG A 726 -26.59 34.39 -26.30
CA ARG A 726 -27.99 34.67 -26.67
C ARG A 726 -28.18 36.19 -26.61
N GLY A 727 -28.06 36.80 -27.81
CA GLY A 727 -28.41 38.19 -28.04
C GLY A 727 -29.82 38.45 -27.57
N ASN A 728 -29.96 39.57 -26.90
CA ASN A 728 -31.19 40.16 -26.37
C ASN A 728 -32.38 40.00 -27.28
N ARG A 729 -33.42 39.33 -26.86
CA ARG A 729 -34.70 39.10 -27.53
C ARG A 729 -35.60 40.35 -27.54
N ALA A 730 -35.02 41.55 -27.43
CA ALA A 730 -35.75 42.84 -27.40
C ALA A 730 -35.73 43.61 -28.73
N GLU A 731 -34.94 43.25 -29.76
CA GLU A 731 -34.80 44.07 -30.97
C GLU A 731 -35.37 43.46 -32.26
N ARG A 732 -36.12 42.36 -32.24
CA ARG A 732 -36.80 41.81 -33.44
C ARG A 732 -38.32 41.94 -33.41
N ARG A 733 -38.83 43.11 -32.97
CA ARG A 733 -40.24 43.49 -33.14
C ARG A 733 -40.37 44.91 -33.69
N ARG A 734 -39.68 45.19 -34.75
CA ARG A 734 -40.02 46.33 -35.64
C ARG A 734 -39.63 45.89 -37.04
N HIS A 735 -40.58 45.37 -37.78
CA HIS A 735 -40.85 45.47 -39.21
C HIS A 735 -41.63 44.25 -39.68
N SER A 736 -42.94 44.41 -39.69
CA SER A 736 -43.84 44.06 -40.77
C SER A 736 -45.27 44.41 -40.32
N GLY A 737 -45.72 45.53 -40.78
CA GLY A 737 -47.09 45.95 -40.65
C GLY A 737 -47.94 45.45 -41.81
N LYS A 738 -49.22 45.51 -41.59
CA LYS A 738 -50.36 45.44 -42.47
C LYS A 738 -51.16 44.13 -42.54
N GLY A 739 -52.39 44.24 -42.00
CA GLY A 739 -53.51 43.70 -42.67
C GLY A 739 -54.65 43.15 -41.81
N ARG A 740 -55.65 44.02 -41.50
CA ARG A 740 -57.11 43.77 -41.40
C ARG A 740 -57.63 42.67 -40.43
N GLY A 741 -58.39 43.00 -39.35
CA GLY A 741 -59.81 43.32 -39.46
C GLY A 741 -60.57 42.39 -38.52
N GLY A 742 -61.44 42.96 -37.65
CA GLY A 742 -62.52 42.19 -37.00
C GLY A 742 -62.64 42.35 -35.48
N LYS A 743 -63.48 43.28 -35.08
CA LYS A 743 -64.04 43.49 -33.70
C LYS A 743 -65.13 42.49 -33.38
N PRO A 744 -65.82 42.51 -32.18
CA PRO A 744 -65.44 42.55 -30.76
C PRO A 744 -66.34 41.61 -29.90
N GLY A 745 -66.04 41.41 -28.62
CA GLY A 745 -67.02 40.85 -27.70
C GLY A 745 -66.52 40.80 -26.22
N LYS A 746 -66.89 41.82 -25.48
CA LYS A 746 -67.34 41.88 -24.07
C LYS A 746 -67.11 40.62 -23.18
N GLY A 747 -66.56 40.64 -22.01
CA GLY A 747 -66.73 41.48 -20.88
C GLY A 747 -66.43 40.73 -19.59
N LYS A 748 -66.04 41.53 -18.61
CA LYS A 748 -66.20 41.45 -17.17
C LYS A 748 -65.00 41.05 -16.29
N LYS A 749 -64.60 42.03 -15.58
CA LYS A 749 -63.77 42.03 -14.32
C LYS A 749 -64.65 41.79 -13.07
N PRO A 750 -64.08 41.95 -11.85
CA PRO A 750 -63.61 40.96 -10.87
C PRO A 750 -64.56 40.85 -9.63
N PRO A 751 -64.24 40.31 -8.53
CA PRO A 751 -63.57 41.03 -7.43
C PRO A 751 -62.71 40.23 -6.43
N THR A 752 -61.89 40.96 -5.81
CA THR A 752 -61.16 41.00 -4.57
C THR A 752 -61.72 40.35 -3.29
N ARG A 753 -60.75 40.14 -2.33
CA ARG A 753 -60.84 40.13 -0.84
C ARG A 753 -61.03 38.76 -0.17
N LYS A 754 -60.44 38.45 0.94
CA LYS A 754 -59.58 38.96 2.03
C LYS A 754 -59.23 37.82 3.00
N ARG A 755 -58.08 37.92 3.63
CA ARG A 755 -57.71 37.58 4.99
C ARG A 755 -58.49 36.50 5.80
N ARG A 756 -57.76 35.49 6.24
CA ARG A 756 -57.31 35.32 7.64
C ARG A 756 -56.09 34.44 7.72
#